data_4293eec8ff222b4c9360c3cd3cc30a57
#
_entry.id   4293eec8ff222b4c9360c3cd3cc30a57
#
_cell.length_a   1.000
_cell.length_b   1.000
_cell.length_c   1.000
_cell.angle_alpha   90.00
_cell.angle_beta   90.00
_cell.angle_gamma   90.00
#
_symmetry.space_group_name_H-M   'P 1'
#
loop_
_entity.id
_entity.type
_entity.pdbx_description
1 polymer ?
#
loop_
_entity_poly.entity_id
_entity_poly.type
_entity_poly.pdbx_seq_one_letter_code
_entity_poly.pdbx_strand_id
1 'polypeptide(L)'
;MKKYLALVLAVLMTLSCLAAQGAAETVDAQPREEFVVGSTTGFSGNFFSTAWGNNTSDLDVRLLLNGYNLVRWDGEIGTFAVDDSVVSGVAVTQNAAGDRTYTLALYSNLRFSDGSRITARDYAFAILLSAAPQLAAIGGATNDSDAIVGVDAYKNGTANAISGLRVYNDTQMAITIKAEYLPYFYELGLLSYVPYPISVIAPGCEVADDGSGAYIRNSGANVTEPVFTAELLEKTILDPETGYMSHPSVVSGPYKLVSFDGQTAQFEINEYYKGNAAGVKPSIEKITYKTVSNDTMVQQLESGEIDLLNKCVAADTVQKGIQAVSSEDFSMANYARSGYSFMAFACEQPTVAEKEVRQAIAYCFDKDESVKDYVGSYGMRVDGYYGIGQWMYQVISGAVAAPVAVDENGKEVNNAAAWSALNLDKVQTYSLNVDEASKLLDNAGWTLNLSGEAFDASKDEVRCKKIGDELVALDLTMIYPEGNAIAESLPETFVANLAKAGVRLTLEAKPMNEVLAQYYRQTERACDMIYLATNFDVVFDPAKTYNPDDAYQGENNRTGIADAELYRLAVAMRKTEPGDALGYCTKWVAFQQRWAEVLPAVPVYSGVYFDFFTSKLQNYAIGANISWAQAIVGAYLKEN
;
A
#
# COMPACT_ATOMS: atom_id res chain seq x y z
N MET A 1 15.60 -6.42 29.79
CA MET A 1 15.11 -5.25 29.04
C MET A 1 14.30 -5.63 27.82
N LYS A 2 14.75 -6.51 26.88
CA LYS A 2 13.97 -6.92 25.69
C LYS A 2 12.56 -7.45 25.97
N LYS A 3 12.34 -8.17 27.08
CA LYS A 3 11.00 -8.67 27.46
C LYS A 3 10.04 -7.58 27.96
N TYR A 4 10.57 -6.48 28.52
CA TYR A 4 9.74 -5.36 29.00
C TYR A 4 9.34 -4.40 27.89
N LEU A 5 10.17 -4.25 26.84
CA LEU A 5 9.85 -3.41 25.69
C LEU A 5 8.73 -4.03 24.83
N ALA A 6 8.80 -5.35 24.61
CA ALA A 6 7.71 -6.09 23.96
C ALA A 6 6.41 -6.06 24.75
N LEU A 7 6.50 -6.06 26.09
CA LEU A 7 5.32 -5.97 26.97
C LEU A 7 4.68 -4.57 26.93
N VAL A 8 5.46 -3.50 26.85
CA VAL A 8 4.94 -2.12 26.75
C VAL A 8 4.29 -1.87 25.39
N LEU A 9 4.87 -2.36 24.29
CA LEU A 9 4.23 -2.30 22.97
C LEU A 9 2.96 -3.16 22.91
N ALA A 10 3.01 -4.37 23.49
CA ALA A 10 1.82 -5.24 23.57
C ALA A 10 0.70 -4.63 24.42
N VAL A 11 1.02 -3.95 25.51
CA VAL A 11 0.03 -3.25 26.36
C VAL A 11 -0.54 -2.02 25.67
N LEU A 12 0.25 -1.29 24.89
CA LEU A 12 -0.24 -0.17 24.07
C LEU A 12 -1.13 -0.66 22.91
N MET A 13 -0.79 -1.80 22.29
CA MET A 13 -1.61 -2.40 21.23
C MET A 13 -2.90 -3.06 21.78
N THR A 14 -2.88 -3.68 22.95
CA THR A 14 -4.08 -4.29 23.54
C THR A 14 -5.09 -3.27 24.04
N LEU A 15 -4.67 -2.07 24.43
CA LEU A 15 -5.59 -0.99 24.79
C LEU A 15 -6.33 -0.44 23.56
N SER A 16 -5.71 -0.44 22.38
CA SER A 16 -6.37 -0.02 21.14
C SER A 16 -7.30 -1.09 20.54
N CYS A 17 -6.99 -2.38 20.73
CA CYS A 17 -7.85 -3.49 20.26
C CYS A 17 -9.09 -3.72 21.13
N LEU A 18 -9.04 -3.41 22.44
CA LEU A 18 -10.20 -3.55 23.34
C LEU A 18 -11.29 -2.49 23.12
N ALA A 19 -10.96 -1.37 22.43
CA ALA A 19 -11.96 -0.37 22.04
C ALA A 19 -12.78 -0.76 20.80
N ALA A 20 -12.30 -1.75 20.00
CA ALA A 20 -12.95 -2.13 18.73
C ALA A 20 -14.03 -3.23 18.85
N GLN A 21 -14.24 -3.81 20.05
CA GLN A 21 -15.25 -4.86 20.28
C GLN A 21 -16.50 -4.40 21.03
N GLY A 22 -16.66 -3.09 21.25
CA GLY A 22 -17.94 -2.54 21.67
C GLY A 22 -18.92 -2.59 20.50
N ALA A 23 -20.04 -3.30 20.65
CA ALA A 23 -21.17 -3.19 19.72
C ALA A 23 -21.44 -1.70 19.47
N ALA A 24 -21.43 -1.28 18.21
CA ALA A 24 -21.71 0.10 17.85
C ALA A 24 -23.09 0.47 18.41
N GLU A 25 -23.12 1.24 19.50
CA GLU A 25 -24.33 1.91 19.90
C GLU A 25 -24.66 2.88 18.77
N THR A 26 -25.79 2.68 18.11
CA THR A 26 -26.35 3.66 17.17
C THR A 26 -26.81 4.87 17.98
N VAL A 27 -25.88 5.77 18.26
CA VAL A 27 -26.19 7.06 18.85
C VAL A 27 -26.75 7.93 17.73
N ASP A 28 -27.95 8.45 17.93
CA ASP A 28 -28.60 9.42 17.05
C ASP A 28 -27.90 10.78 17.24
N ALA A 29 -26.64 10.87 16.76
CA ALA A 29 -25.81 12.06 16.90
C ALA A 29 -26.26 13.12 15.89
N GLN A 30 -26.49 14.34 16.38
CA GLN A 30 -26.83 15.47 15.51
C GLN A 30 -25.60 15.88 14.69
N PRO A 31 -25.75 16.15 13.38
CA PRO A 31 -24.62 16.53 12.53
C PRO A 31 -23.98 17.86 12.96
N ARG A 32 -22.65 17.93 12.95
CA ARG A 32 -21.91 19.18 13.16
C ARG A 32 -21.49 19.77 11.80
N GLU A 33 -21.40 21.12 11.72
CA GLU A 33 -21.23 21.81 10.44
C GLU A 33 -19.90 21.53 9.74
N GLU A 34 -18.76 21.41 10.46
CA GLU A 34 -17.44 21.22 9.83
C GLU A 34 -16.45 20.49 10.75
N PHE A 35 -15.58 19.69 10.15
CA PHE A 35 -14.48 18.97 10.82
C PHE A 35 -13.22 19.05 9.96
N VAL A 36 -12.11 19.52 10.53
CA VAL A 36 -10.87 19.81 9.80
C VAL A 36 -9.82 18.72 10.07
N VAL A 37 -9.36 18.06 9.02
CA VAL A 37 -8.31 17.04 9.05
C VAL A 37 -7.03 17.61 8.44
N GLY A 38 -5.90 17.44 9.14
CA GLY A 38 -4.57 17.83 8.69
C GLY A 38 -3.67 16.62 8.45
N SER A 39 -2.95 16.62 7.33
CA SER A 39 -1.89 15.65 7.03
C SER A 39 -0.67 16.33 6.45
N THR A 40 0.52 15.81 6.74
CA THR A 40 1.78 16.33 6.18
C THR A 40 2.03 15.88 4.73
N THR A 41 1.27 14.91 4.23
CA THR A 41 1.35 14.47 2.85
C THR A 41 0.47 15.37 1.96
N GLY A 42 1.05 16.03 0.99
CA GLY A 42 0.31 16.84 0.01
C GLY A 42 -0.49 15.98 -0.97
N PHE A 43 -1.46 16.60 -1.62
CA PHE A 43 -2.25 15.97 -2.68
C PHE A 43 -1.51 15.97 -4.02
N SER A 44 -1.75 14.94 -4.85
CA SER A 44 -1.44 15.02 -6.28
C SER A 44 -2.69 15.37 -7.12
N GLY A 45 -3.88 15.33 -6.52
CA GLY A 45 -5.16 15.63 -7.17
C GLY A 45 -5.73 14.44 -7.94
N ASN A 46 -5.17 13.24 -7.78
CA ASN A 46 -5.72 12.03 -8.39
C ASN A 46 -6.76 11.37 -7.47
N PHE A 47 -7.98 11.89 -7.49
CA PHE A 47 -9.11 11.41 -6.68
C PHE A 47 -9.96 10.35 -7.37
N PHE A 48 -9.60 9.96 -8.60
CA PHE A 48 -10.36 9.01 -9.39
C PHE A 48 -9.90 7.57 -9.15
N SER A 49 -8.69 7.21 -9.57
CA SER A 49 -8.20 5.82 -9.55
C SER A 49 -6.69 5.73 -9.35
N THR A 50 -6.18 4.51 -9.18
CA THR A 50 -4.74 4.24 -9.09
C THR A 50 -4.01 4.31 -10.44
N ALA A 51 -4.74 4.48 -11.55
CA ALA A 51 -4.17 4.46 -12.89
C ALA A 51 -3.06 5.52 -13.13
N TRP A 52 -3.07 6.63 -12.40
CA TRP A 52 -2.06 7.69 -12.49
C TRP A 52 -1.22 7.87 -11.22
N GLY A 53 -1.27 6.93 -10.30
CA GLY A 53 -0.46 6.96 -9.09
C GLY A 53 -1.24 6.63 -7.82
N ASN A 54 -0.49 6.47 -6.73
CA ASN A 54 -1.02 6.02 -5.45
C ASN A 54 -0.48 6.87 -4.28
N ASN A 55 -0.74 8.18 -4.34
CA ASN A 55 -0.46 9.10 -3.24
C ASN A 55 -1.37 8.80 -2.05
N THR A 56 -0.84 8.82 -0.83
CA THR A 56 -1.57 8.43 0.37
C THR A 56 -2.75 9.35 0.69
N SER A 57 -2.59 10.68 0.48
CA SER A 57 -3.67 11.64 0.72
C SER A 57 -4.77 11.53 -0.34
N ASP A 58 -4.40 11.25 -1.61
CA ASP A 58 -5.39 10.98 -2.65
C ASP A 58 -6.14 9.67 -2.41
N LEU A 59 -5.45 8.65 -1.86
CA LEU A 59 -6.12 7.40 -1.46
C LEU A 59 -7.18 7.65 -0.37
N ASP A 60 -6.86 8.47 0.63
CA ASP A 60 -7.83 8.85 1.67
C ASP A 60 -9.05 9.57 1.05
N VAL A 61 -8.83 10.47 0.07
CA VAL A 61 -9.93 11.11 -0.67
C VAL A 61 -10.74 10.08 -1.45
N ARG A 62 -10.09 9.16 -2.17
CA ARG A 62 -10.81 8.09 -2.90
C ARG A 62 -11.69 7.24 -1.97
N LEU A 63 -11.26 6.98 -0.73
CA LEU A 63 -12.04 6.24 0.26
C LEU A 63 -13.27 7.01 0.77
N LEU A 64 -13.24 8.35 0.75
CA LEU A 64 -14.42 9.17 1.03
C LEU A 64 -15.40 9.19 -0.14
N LEU A 65 -14.90 9.19 -1.39
CA LEU A 65 -15.69 9.39 -2.60
C LEU A 65 -16.20 8.07 -3.21
N ASN A 66 -15.50 6.95 -3.00
CA ASN A 66 -15.87 5.65 -3.56
C ASN A 66 -16.45 4.73 -2.48
N GLY A 67 -17.61 4.19 -2.75
CA GLY A 67 -18.29 3.22 -1.91
C GLY A 67 -18.75 2.01 -2.71
N TYR A 68 -19.39 1.09 -2.02
CA TYR A 68 -20.02 -0.09 -2.63
C TYR A 68 -19.06 -0.96 -3.45
N ASN A 69 -17.86 -1.20 -2.92
CA ASN A 69 -16.97 -2.20 -3.50
C ASN A 69 -17.61 -3.59 -3.44
N LEU A 70 -17.41 -4.43 -4.47
CA LEU A 70 -17.95 -5.80 -4.51
C LEU A 70 -17.40 -6.70 -3.40
N VAL A 71 -16.22 -6.38 -2.88
CA VAL A 71 -15.55 -7.11 -1.80
C VAL A 71 -15.02 -6.15 -0.74
N ARG A 72 -14.84 -6.64 0.49
CA ARG A 72 -14.24 -5.90 1.59
C ARG A 72 -13.09 -6.70 2.20
N TRP A 73 -12.13 -5.99 2.76
CA TRP A 73 -11.12 -6.62 3.59
C TRP A 73 -11.74 -7.12 4.90
N ASP A 74 -11.43 -8.34 5.26
CA ASP A 74 -11.85 -8.96 6.51
C ASP A 74 -10.63 -9.26 7.38
N GLY A 75 -10.41 -8.44 8.40
CA GLY A 75 -9.26 -8.55 9.30
C GLY A 75 -9.27 -9.81 10.18
N GLU A 76 -10.45 -10.40 10.42
CA GLU A 76 -10.57 -11.61 11.24
C GLU A 76 -10.05 -12.85 10.51
N ILE A 77 -10.21 -12.89 9.19
CA ILE A 77 -9.75 -14.00 8.36
C ILE A 77 -8.46 -13.68 7.58
N GLY A 78 -7.99 -12.43 7.63
CA GLY A 78 -6.77 -11.99 6.95
C GLY A 78 -6.85 -12.01 5.42
N THR A 79 -8.05 -11.91 4.84
CA THR A 79 -8.30 -11.91 3.41
C THR A 79 -9.57 -11.12 3.06
N PHE A 80 -9.96 -11.14 1.79
CA PHE A 80 -11.19 -10.48 1.34
C PHE A 80 -12.42 -11.38 1.52
N ALA A 81 -13.54 -10.74 1.80
CA ALA A 81 -14.88 -11.31 1.77
C ALA A 81 -15.74 -10.55 0.77
N VAL A 82 -16.75 -11.19 0.22
CA VAL A 82 -17.80 -10.50 -0.58
C VAL A 82 -18.53 -9.52 0.33
N ASP A 83 -18.74 -8.28 -0.15
CA ASP A 83 -19.48 -7.28 0.62
C ASP A 83 -20.99 -7.55 0.55
N ASP A 84 -21.55 -8.05 1.63
CA ASP A 84 -22.95 -8.43 1.75
C ASP A 84 -23.91 -7.23 1.84
N SER A 85 -23.40 -6.00 1.96
CA SER A 85 -24.19 -4.77 1.80
C SER A 85 -24.41 -4.37 0.33
N VAL A 86 -23.58 -4.90 -0.57
CA VAL A 86 -23.58 -4.64 -2.02
C VAL A 86 -24.09 -5.84 -2.82
N VAL A 87 -23.58 -7.02 -2.48
CA VAL A 87 -23.85 -8.29 -3.18
C VAL A 87 -24.85 -9.10 -2.36
N SER A 88 -26.04 -9.29 -2.91
CA SER A 88 -27.12 -10.06 -2.27
C SER A 88 -26.98 -11.58 -2.45
N GLY A 89 -26.10 -12.02 -3.34
CA GLY A 89 -25.83 -13.44 -3.58
C GLY A 89 -24.65 -13.65 -4.51
N VAL A 90 -23.90 -14.72 -4.26
CA VAL A 90 -22.76 -15.14 -5.08
C VAL A 90 -22.88 -16.62 -5.42
N ALA A 91 -22.60 -16.98 -6.69
CA ALA A 91 -22.42 -18.35 -7.12
C ALA A 91 -21.05 -18.49 -7.79
N VAL A 92 -20.32 -19.56 -7.45
CA VAL A 92 -18.99 -19.83 -7.96
C VAL A 92 -19.02 -21.13 -8.78
N THR A 93 -18.48 -21.08 -9.98
CA THR A 93 -18.33 -22.25 -10.86
C THR A 93 -16.91 -22.29 -11.44
N GLN A 94 -16.44 -23.48 -11.79
CA GLN A 94 -15.15 -23.66 -12.45
C GLN A 94 -15.34 -24.45 -13.73
N ASN A 95 -14.73 -24.00 -14.83
CA ASN A 95 -14.81 -24.69 -16.10
C ASN A 95 -13.71 -25.79 -16.22
N ALA A 96 -13.74 -26.55 -17.32
CA ALA A 96 -12.77 -27.63 -17.55
C ALA A 96 -11.33 -27.12 -17.77
N ALA A 97 -11.15 -25.85 -18.14
CA ALA A 97 -9.84 -25.22 -18.28
C ALA A 97 -9.25 -24.77 -16.93
N GLY A 98 -10.06 -24.76 -15.88
CA GLY A 98 -9.67 -24.30 -14.54
C GLY A 98 -10.02 -22.86 -14.26
N ASP A 99 -10.61 -22.11 -15.21
CA ASP A 99 -11.06 -20.73 -14.97
C ASP A 99 -12.23 -20.72 -13.99
N ARG A 100 -12.27 -19.75 -13.09
CA ARG A 100 -13.26 -19.63 -12.04
C ARG A 100 -14.17 -18.44 -12.28
N THR A 101 -15.49 -18.70 -12.34
CA THR A 101 -16.51 -17.68 -12.58
C THR A 101 -17.27 -17.37 -11.30
N TYR A 102 -17.27 -16.09 -10.94
CA TYR A 102 -18.08 -15.52 -9.87
C TYR A 102 -19.30 -14.83 -10.49
N THR A 103 -20.49 -15.38 -10.24
CA THR A 103 -21.75 -14.74 -10.62
C THR A 103 -22.30 -14.01 -9.41
N LEU A 104 -22.46 -12.69 -9.54
CA LEU A 104 -22.81 -11.77 -8.46
C LEU A 104 -24.22 -11.22 -8.71
N ALA A 105 -25.08 -11.29 -7.69
CA ALA A 105 -26.35 -10.61 -7.64
C ALA A 105 -26.23 -9.38 -6.74
N LEU A 106 -26.54 -8.18 -7.26
CA LEU A 106 -26.41 -6.91 -6.56
C LEU A 106 -27.74 -6.45 -5.98
N TYR A 107 -27.71 -5.67 -4.88
CA TYR A 107 -28.88 -4.97 -4.41
C TYR A 107 -29.31 -3.88 -5.40
N SER A 108 -30.61 -3.71 -5.60
CA SER A 108 -31.19 -2.76 -6.57
C SER A 108 -31.36 -1.33 -6.05
N ASN A 109 -31.04 -1.09 -4.78
CA ASN A 109 -31.30 0.19 -4.09
C ASN A 109 -30.04 1.02 -3.84
N LEU A 110 -28.90 0.66 -4.46
CA LEU A 110 -27.68 1.44 -4.43
C LEU A 110 -27.78 2.65 -5.36
N ARG A 111 -27.23 3.80 -4.93
CA ARG A 111 -27.31 5.07 -5.69
C ARG A 111 -26.00 5.82 -5.65
N PHE A 112 -25.73 6.54 -6.73
CA PHE A 112 -24.73 7.60 -6.77
C PHE A 112 -25.20 8.86 -6.05
N SER A 113 -24.29 9.81 -5.87
CA SER A 113 -24.53 11.09 -5.16
C SER A 113 -25.49 12.03 -5.87
N ASP A 114 -25.78 11.82 -7.15
CA ASP A 114 -26.82 12.54 -7.92
C ASP A 114 -28.20 11.84 -7.82
N GLY A 115 -28.33 10.76 -7.07
CA GLY A 115 -29.53 9.96 -6.92
C GLY A 115 -29.76 8.93 -8.03
N SER A 116 -28.94 8.88 -9.08
CA SER A 116 -29.02 7.84 -10.12
C SER A 116 -28.72 6.46 -9.56
N ARG A 117 -29.32 5.42 -10.16
CA ARG A 117 -29.13 4.03 -9.68
C ARG A 117 -27.77 3.49 -10.08
N ILE A 118 -27.14 2.82 -9.15
CA ILE A 118 -25.96 1.97 -9.41
C ILE A 118 -26.46 0.59 -9.89
N THR A 119 -25.87 0.13 -10.97
CA THR A 119 -26.23 -1.13 -11.64
C THR A 119 -25.00 -2.01 -11.92
N ALA A 120 -25.21 -3.24 -12.32
CA ALA A 120 -24.13 -4.13 -12.78
C ALA A 120 -23.33 -3.55 -13.96
N ARG A 121 -23.94 -2.63 -14.75
CA ARG A 121 -23.28 -1.96 -15.87
C ARG A 121 -22.22 -0.97 -15.41
N ASP A 122 -22.41 -0.32 -14.26
CA ASP A 122 -21.46 0.64 -13.70
C ASP A 122 -20.20 -0.05 -13.17
N TYR A 123 -20.33 -1.25 -12.60
CA TYR A 123 -19.20 -2.12 -12.26
C TYR A 123 -18.50 -2.68 -13.50
N ALA A 124 -19.28 -3.14 -14.48
CA ALA A 124 -18.71 -3.62 -15.74
C ALA A 124 -18.00 -2.49 -16.50
N PHE A 125 -18.52 -1.25 -16.43
CA PHE A 125 -17.84 -0.07 -16.97
C PHE A 125 -16.49 0.18 -16.28
N ALA A 126 -16.43 0.10 -14.95
CA ALA A 126 -15.18 0.26 -14.21
C ALA A 126 -14.12 -0.76 -14.66
N ILE A 127 -14.51 -2.02 -14.85
CA ILE A 127 -13.63 -3.09 -15.34
C ILE A 127 -13.18 -2.83 -16.78
N LEU A 128 -14.11 -2.51 -17.68
CA LEU A 128 -13.80 -2.21 -19.08
C LEU A 128 -12.89 -0.99 -19.21
N LEU A 129 -13.16 0.07 -18.44
CA LEU A 129 -12.34 1.28 -18.43
C LEU A 129 -10.91 0.98 -17.96
N SER A 130 -10.74 0.21 -16.88
CA SER A 130 -9.42 -0.14 -16.31
C SER A 130 -8.55 -0.99 -17.25
N ALA A 131 -9.13 -1.54 -18.32
CA ALA A 131 -8.43 -2.30 -19.34
C ALA A 131 -8.44 -1.62 -20.73
N ALA A 132 -9.06 -0.42 -20.86
CA ALA A 132 -9.30 0.20 -22.14
C ALA A 132 -8.03 0.75 -22.79
N PRO A 133 -7.76 0.45 -24.08
CA PRO A 133 -6.68 1.09 -24.84
C PRO A 133 -6.78 2.62 -24.84
N GLN A 134 -7.99 3.18 -24.79
CA GLN A 134 -8.24 4.61 -24.72
C GLN A 134 -7.74 5.23 -23.41
N LEU A 135 -7.82 4.49 -22.28
CA LEU A 135 -7.26 4.92 -21.01
C LEU A 135 -5.74 4.91 -21.06
N ALA A 136 -5.15 3.85 -21.64
CA ALA A 136 -3.70 3.77 -21.84
C ALA A 136 -3.18 4.91 -22.73
N ALA A 137 -3.93 5.29 -23.76
CA ALA A 137 -3.56 6.36 -24.69
C ALA A 137 -3.47 7.75 -24.02
N ILE A 138 -4.17 7.96 -22.91
CA ILE A 138 -4.09 9.19 -22.08
C ILE A 138 -3.19 9.04 -20.85
N GLY A 139 -2.33 8.01 -20.83
CA GLY A 139 -1.33 7.79 -19.78
C GLY A 139 -1.81 7.06 -18.53
N GLY A 140 -3.01 6.49 -18.54
CA GLY A 140 -3.52 5.67 -17.44
C GLY A 140 -2.96 4.24 -17.48
N ALA A 141 -2.55 3.70 -16.33
CA ALA A 141 -2.18 2.29 -16.20
C ALA A 141 -3.42 1.38 -16.33
N THR A 142 -3.27 0.23 -16.99
CA THR A 142 -4.38 -0.69 -17.31
C THR A 142 -4.16 -2.12 -16.79
N ASN A 143 -3.64 -2.26 -15.56
CA ASN A 143 -3.21 -3.57 -15.01
C ASN A 143 -4.22 -4.21 -14.05
N ASP A 144 -5.25 -3.47 -13.61
CA ASP A 144 -6.15 -3.90 -12.53
C ASP A 144 -7.04 -5.10 -12.92
N SER A 145 -7.28 -5.31 -14.21
CA SER A 145 -8.16 -6.36 -14.73
C SER A 145 -7.42 -7.55 -15.36
N ASP A 146 -6.11 -7.64 -15.26
CA ASP A 146 -5.27 -8.64 -15.96
C ASP A 146 -5.67 -10.10 -15.70
N ALA A 147 -6.26 -10.38 -14.53
CA ALA A 147 -6.71 -11.71 -14.15
C ALA A 147 -8.00 -12.17 -14.87
N ILE A 148 -8.71 -11.27 -15.56
CA ILE A 148 -10.02 -11.59 -16.17
C ILE A 148 -9.83 -12.25 -17.54
N VAL A 149 -10.57 -13.31 -17.82
CA VAL A 149 -10.56 -14.02 -19.11
C VAL A 149 -10.94 -13.05 -20.24
N GLY A 150 -10.11 -13.02 -21.28
CA GLY A 150 -10.34 -12.19 -22.49
C GLY A 150 -9.87 -10.75 -22.38
N VAL A 151 -9.34 -10.31 -21.23
CA VAL A 151 -8.86 -8.94 -21.04
C VAL A 151 -7.70 -8.60 -21.97
N ASP A 152 -6.77 -9.54 -22.21
CA ASP A 152 -5.61 -9.28 -23.07
C ASP A 152 -6.00 -8.95 -24.52
N ALA A 153 -7.00 -9.65 -25.07
CA ALA A 153 -7.53 -9.37 -26.40
C ALA A 153 -8.22 -8.00 -26.47
N TYR A 154 -8.89 -7.58 -25.39
CA TYR A 154 -9.51 -6.27 -25.28
C TYR A 154 -8.43 -5.16 -25.17
N LYS A 155 -7.44 -5.31 -24.31
CA LYS A 155 -6.32 -4.37 -24.16
C LYS A 155 -5.53 -4.17 -25.46
N ASN A 156 -5.35 -5.24 -26.22
CA ASN A 156 -4.61 -5.22 -27.49
C ASN A 156 -5.48 -4.75 -28.68
N GLY A 157 -6.76 -4.44 -28.45
CA GLY A 157 -7.69 -4.02 -29.50
C GLY A 157 -8.05 -5.13 -30.50
N THR A 158 -7.74 -6.42 -30.21
CA THR A 158 -8.11 -7.57 -31.04
C THR A 158 -9.52 -8.09 -30.73
N ALA A 159 -10.12 -7.65 -29.63
CA ALA A 159 -11.51 -7.86 -29.27
C ALA A 159 -12.12 -6.57 -28.74
N ASN A 160 -13.41 -6.36 -29.00
CA ASN A 160 -14.16 -5.21 -28.49
C ASN A 160 -14.84 -5.50 -27.14
N ALA A 161 -14.83 -6.75 -26.70
CA ALA A 161 -15.49 -7.21 -25.48
C ALA A 161 -14.51 -8.01 -24.60
N ILE A 162 -14.72 -7.96 -23.28
CA ILE A 162 -14.04 -8.85 -22.32
C ILE A 162 -14.91 -10.08 -22.12
N SER A 163 -14.50 -11.23 -22.67
CA SER A 163 -15.33 -12.44 -22.70
C SER A 163 -15.63 -13.04 -21.31
N GLY A 164 -14.73 -12.83 -20.35
CA GLY A 164 -14.90 -13.25 -18.97
C GLY A 164 -15.72 -12.28 -18.11
N LEU A 165 -16.15 -11.16 -18.67
CA LEU A 165 -17.03 -10.20 -18.02
C LEU A 165 -18.44 -10.29 -18.66
N ARG A 166 -19.45 -10.59 -17.84
CA ARG A 166 -20.83 -10.76 -18.32
C ARG A 166 -21.78 -9.85 -17.55
N VAL A 167 -22.72 -9.25 -18.25
CA VAL A 167 -23.80 -8.44 -17.68
C VAL A 167 -25.13 -9.02 -18.12
N TYR A 168 -25.81 -9.74 -17.23
CA TYR A 168 -27.08 -10.38 -17.54
C TYR A 168 -28.27 -9.43 -17.46
N ASN A 169 -28.23 -8.51 -16.50
CA ASN A 169 -29.23 -7.45 -16.30
C ASN A 169 -28.66 -6.37 -15.35
N ASP A 170 -29.49 -5.42 -14.92
CA ASP A 170 -29.06 -4.29 -14.08
C ASP A 170 -28.55 -4.70 -12.68
N THR A 171 -28.88 -5.90 -12.21
CA THR A 171 -28.52 -6.39 -10.86
C THR A 171 -27.72 -7.70 -10.89
N GLN A 172 -27.34 -8.20 -12.05
CA GLN A 172 -26.60 -9.46 -12.15
C GLN A 172 -25.48 -9.39 -13.18
N MET A 173 -24.30 -9.76 -12.74
CA MET A 173 -23.09 -9.83 -13.57
C MET A 173 -22.25 -11.06 -13.19
N ALA A 174 -21.27 -11.39 -14.04
CA ALA A 174 -20.27 -12.39 -13.71
C ALA A 174 -18.87 -11.96 -14.15
N ILE A 175 -17.88 -12.38 -13.35
CA ILE A 175 -16.44 -12.16 -13.61
C ILE A 175 -15.78 -13.52 -13.61
N THR A 176 -15.04 -13.84 -14.67
CA THR A 176 -14.31 -15.10 -14.82
C THR A 176 -12.80 -14.84 -14.71
N ILE A 177 -12.18 -15.43 -13.69
CA ILE A 177 -10.73 -15.35 -13.43
C ILE A 177 -10.02 -16.46 -14.18
N LYS A 178 -8.92 -16.12 -14.86
CA LYS A 178 -8.07 -17.05 -15.60
C LYS A 178 -7.44 -18.10 -14.67
N ALA A 179 -7.40 -19.36 -15.10
CA ALA A 179 -6.80 -20.48 -14.37
C ALA A 179 -5.32 -20.23 -13.99
N GLU A 180 -4.57 -19.49 -14.79
CA GLU A 180 -3.16 -19.19 -14.52
C GLU A 180 -2.93 -18.33 -13.27
N TYR A 181 -3.93 -17.54 -12.86
CA TYR A 181 -3.91 -16.75 -11.63
C TYR A 181 -4.31 -17.58 -10.40
N LEU A 182 -4.80 -18.81 -10.58
CA LEU A 182 -5.35 -19.64 -9.52
C LEU A 182 -4.40 -20.82 -9.16
N PRO A 183 -4.42 -21.32 -7.91
CA PRO A 183 -5.01 -20.65 -6.76
C PRO A 183 -4.32 -19.31 -6.45
N TYR A 184 -5.02 -18.41 -5.78
CA TYR A 184 -4.45 -17.15 -5.33
C TYR A 184 -4.99 -16.84 -3.92
N PHE A 185 -4.10 -16.59 -2.95
CA PHE A 185 -4.51 -16.38 -1.56
C PHE A 185 -5.52 -15.22 -1.40
N TYR A 186 -5.30 -14.13 -2.14
CA TYR A 186 -6.19 -12.97 -2.16
C TYR A 186 -7.18 -13.00 -3.33
N GLU A 187 -7.67 -14.16 -3.72
CA GLU A 187 -8.48 -14.34 -4.94
C GLU A 187 -9.68 -13.41 -5.02
N LEU A 188 -10.44 -13.24 -3.91
CA LEU A 188 -11.56 -12.30 -3.89
C LEU A 188 -11.12 -10.84 -4.07
N GLY A 189 -9.88 -10.49 -3.75
CA GLY A 189 -9.33 -9.17 -4.04
C GLY A 189 -9.27 -8.85 -5.54
N LEU A 190 -9.24 -9.89 -6.42
CA LEU A 190 -9.34 -9.71 -7.87
C LEU A 190 -10.74 -9.25 -8.33
N LEU A 191 -11.71 -9.24 -7.43
CA LEU A 191 -13.07 -8.73 -7.64
C LEU A 191 -13.27 -7.34 -7.00
N SER A 192 -12.19 -6.67 -6.56
CA SER A 192 -12.27 -5.38 -5.87
C SER A 192 -12.54 -4.26 -6.86
N TYR A 193 -13.79 -4.06 -7.21
CA TYR A 193 -14.25 -2.99 -8.10
C TYR A 193 -15.33 -2.15 -7.42
N VAL A 194 -15.21 -0.83 -7.56
CA VAL A 194 -16.24 0.15 -7.23
C VAL A 194 -16.99 0.55 -8.50
N PRO A 195 -18.26 0.97 -8.41
CA PRO A 195 -19.02 1.39 -9.59
C PRO A 195 -18.59 2.78 -10.05
N TYR A 196 -18.43 2.98 -11.36
CA TYR A 196 -18.15 4.28 -11.95
C TYR A 196 -19.33 4.79 -12.81
N PRO A 197 -19.69 6.10 -12.71
CA PRO A 197 -20.81 6.68 -13.43
C PRO A 197 -20.47 6.87 -14.91
N ILE A 198 -20.86 5.93 -15.77
CA ILE A 198 -20.56 5.98 -17.21
C ILE A 198 -21.13 7.25 -17.86
N SER A 199 -22.26 7.76 -17.37
CA SER A 199 -22.91 8.98 -17.88
C SER A 199 -22.03 10.24 -17.74
N VAL A 200 -21.10 10.25 -16.79
CA VAL A 200 -20.19 11.37 -16.52
C VAL A 200 -18.82 11.13 -17.17
N ILE A 201 -18.26 9.92 -17.00
CA ILE A 201 -16.91 9.60 -17.48
C ILE A 201 -16.90 9.34 -19.00
N ALA A 202 -17.93 8.70 -19.53
CA ALA A 202 -18.07 8.43 -20.96
C ALA A 202 -19.49 8.81 -21.47
N PRO A 203 -19.86 10.10 -21.43
CA PRO A 203 -21.17 10.54 -21.89
C PRO A 203 -21.42 10.14 -23.35
N GLY A 204 -22.64 9.65 -23.62
CA GLY A 204 -23.01 9.10 -24.92
C GLY A 204 -22.64 7.63 -25.13
N CYS A 205 -22.10 6.97 -24.10
CA CYS A 205 -21.78 5.55 -24.12
C CYS A 205 -22.66 4.76 -23.13
N GLU A 206 -22.76 3.45 -23.37
CA GLU A 206 -23.38 2.49 -22.46
C GLU A 206 -22.63 1.15 -22.50
N VAL A 207 -22.74 0.36 -21.43
CA VAL A 207 -22.27 -1.02 -21.42
C VAL A 207 -23.35 -1.95 -21.96
N ALA A 208 -22.95 -2.83 -22.86
CA ALA A 208 -23.78 -3.89 -23.43
C ALA A 208 -23.12 -5.26 -23.30
N ASP A 209 -23.89 -6.32 -23.40
CA ASP A 209 -23.44 -7.70 -23.49
C ASP A 209 -24.34 -8.44 -24.50
N ASP A 210 -23.76 -8.97 -25.57
CA ASP A 210 -24.45 -9.68 -26.64
C ASP A 210 -24.34 -11.21 -26.54
N GLY A 211 -23.76 -11.70 -25.44
CA GLY A 211 -23.48 -13.12 -25.22
C GLY A 211 -22.01 -13.49 -25.39
N SER A 212 -21.19 -12.63 -26.02
CA SER A 212 -19.75 -12.87 -26.20
C SER A 212 -18.89 -12.24 -25.09
N GLY A 213 -19.46 -11.34 -24.31
CA GLY A 213 -18.81 -10.57 -23.24
C GLY A 213 -19.35 -9.15 -23.14
N ALA A 214 -19.00 -8.46 -22.07
CA ALA A 214 -19.36 -7.06 -21.90
C ALA A 214 -18.45 -6.14 -22.74
N TYR A 215 -19.03 -5.08 -23.30
CA TYR A 215 -18.34 -4.08 -24.10
C TYR A 215 -18.99 -2.70 -23.99
N ILE A 216 -18.24 -1.64 -24.36
CA ILE A 216 -18.74 -0.27 -24.42
C ILE A 216 -19.23 0.01 -25.84
N ARG A 217 -20.43 0.60 -25.97
CA ARG A 217 -21.00 1.06 -27.24
C ARG A 217 -21.61 2.43 -27.11
N ASN A 218 -21.91 3.05 -28.26
CA ASN A 218 -22.69 4.27 -28.29
C ASN A 218 -24.10 4.04 -27.75
N SER A 219 -24.63 4.92 -26.91
CA SER A 219 -25.99 4.86 -26.38
C SER A 219 -27.04 5.35 -27.39
N GLY A 220 -26.65 6.18 -28.36
CA GLY A 220 -27.52 6.73 -29.41
C GLY A 220 -27.66 5.80 -30.61
N ALA A 221 -28.89 5.42 -30.97
CA ALA A 221 -29.17 4.50 -32.08
C ALA A 221 -28.69 4.94 -33.45
N ASN A 222 -28.46 6.25 -33.67
CA ASN A 222 -28.06 6.83 -34.97
C ASN A 222 -26.61 7.35 -34.99
N VAL A 223 -25.81 7.07 -33.96
CA VAL A 223 -24.40 7.48 -33.87
C VAL A 223 -23.54 6.37 -34.42
N THR A 224 -22.92 6.58 -35.58
CA THR A 224 -22.08 5.58 -36.29
C THR A 224 -20.63 5.65 -35.90
N GLU A 225 -20.12 6.85 -35.63
CA GLU A 225 -18.73 7.03 -35.19
C GLU A 225 -18.57 6.63 -33.73
N PRO A 226 -17.44 5.99 -33.35
CA PRO A 226 -17.17 5.65 -31.96
C PRO A 226 -17.17 6.89 -31.07
N VAL A 227 -17.97 6.88 -30.00
CA VAL A 227 -17.99 7.95 -29.00
C VAL A 227 -16.94 7.70 -27.92
N PHE A 228 -16.69 6.44 -27.56
CA PHE A 228 -15.68 6.08 -26.56
C PHE A 228 -14.27 6.18 -27.18
N THR A 229 -13.64 7.33 -27.03
CA THR A 229 -12.32 7.66 -27.60
C THR A 229 -11.36 8.19 -26.54
N ALA A 230 -10.06 8.22 -26.85
CA ALA A 230 -9.06 8.83 -25.97
C ALA A 230 -9.33 10.33 -25.74
N GLU A 231 -9.74 11.05 -26.78
CA GLU A 231 -10.08 12.50 -26.69
C GLU A 231 -11.27 12.74 -25.78
N LEU A 232 -12.28 11.85 -25.79
CA LEU A 232 -13.39 11.94 -24.84
C LEU A 232 -12.87 11.77 -23.41
N LEU A 233 -12.08 10.74 -23.14
CA LEU A 233 -11.55 10.47 -21.81
C LEU A 233 -10.57 11.54 -21.35
N GLU A 234 -9.72 12.07 -22.23
CA GLU A 234 -8.85 13.20 -21.92
C GLU A 234 -9.67 14.41 -21.42
N LYS A 235 -10.74 14.74 -22.13
CA LYS A 235 -11.62 15.85 -21.76
C LYS A 235 -12.41 15.58 -20.46
N THR A 236 -12.94 14.37 -20.27
CA THR A 236 -13.82 14.08 -19.12
C THR A 236 -13.04 13.69 -17.86
N ILE A 237 -11.82 13.19 -17.99
CA ILE A 237 -11.00 12.75 -16.86
C ILE A 237 -9.90 13.74 -16.54
N LEU A 238 -9.14 14.23 -17.55
CA LEU A 238 -7.90 14.98 -17.33
C LEU A 238 -8.05 16.50 -17.42
N ASP A 239 -9.22 17.02 -17.77
CA ASP A 239 -9.45 18.47 -17.76
C ASP A 239 -9.13 19.05 -16.37
N PRO A 240 -8.26 20.08 -16.27
CA PRO A 240 -7.79 20.58 -14.98
C PRO A 240 -8.87 21.27 -14.13
N GLU A 241 -9.96 21.76 -14.75
CA GLU A 241 -11.01 22.49 -14.05
C GLU A 241 -12.25 21.64 -13.74
N THR A 242 -12.54 20.64 -14.60
CA THR A 242 -13.79 19.87 -14.54
C THR A 242 -13.61 18.37 -14.67
N GLY A 243 -12.37 17.92 -14.91
CA GLY A 243 -12.07 16.51 -15.15
C GLY A 243 -12.30 15.65 -13.93
N TYR A 244 -12.84 14.47 -14.15
CA TYR A 244 -13.20 13.53 -13.09
C TYR A 244 -12.01 13.08 -12.23
N MET A 245 -10.77 13.23 -12.70
CA MET A 245 -9.56 12.92 -11.93
C MET A 245 -9.50 13.73 -10.65
N SER A 246 -9.59 15.04 -10.72
CA SER A 246 -9.47 15.96 -9.58
C SER A 246 -10.80 16.57 -9.11
N HIS A 247 -11.86 16.44 -9.93
CA HIS A 247 -13.19 16.99 -9.66
C HIS A 247 -14.29 15.93 -9.90
N PRO A 248 -14.26 14.76 -9.20
CA PRO A 248 -15.29 13.73 -9.37
C PRO A 248 -16.65 14.24 -8.89
N SER A 249 -17.54 14.55 -9.85
CA SER A 249 -18.82 15.21 -9.62
C SER A 249 -19.94 14.27 -9.19
N VAL A 250 -19.90 13.00 -9.58
CA VAL A 250 -20.88 11.96 -9.24
C VAL A 250 -20.15 10.77 -8.66
N VAL A 251 -20.39 10.43 -7.40
CA VAL A 251 -19.60 9.46 -6.63
C VAL A 251 -20.51 8.48 -5.90
N SER A 252 -19.95 7.34 -5.47
CA SER A 252 -20.69 6.28 -4.78
C SER A 252 -20.43 6.23 -3.27
N GLY A 253 -19.47 7.01 -2.77
CA GLY A 253 -18.99 6.97 -1.39
C GLY A 253 -19.82 7.71 -0.36
N PRO A 254 -19.39 7.68 0.92
CA PRO A 254 -20.08 8.37 2.02
C PRO A 254 -20.10 9.89 1.88
N TYR A 255 -19.12 10.47 1.17
CA TYR A 255 -19.00 11.90 0.94
C TYR A 255 -18.91 12.22 -0.55
N LYS A 256 -19.21 13.48 -0.90
CA LYS A 256 -18.99 14.07 -2.23
C LYS A 256 -18.03 15.24 -2.11
N LEU A 257 -17.21 15.46 -3.12
CA LEU A 257 -16.27 16.58 -3.19
C LEU A 257 -17.05 17.87 -3.50
N VAL A 258 -16.79 18.90 -2.70
CA VAL A 258 -17.35 20.26 -2.90
C VAL A 258 -16.37 21.16 -3.64
N SER A 259 -15.08 21.13 -3.22
CA SER A 259 -14.02 21.93 -3.84
C SER A 259 -12.65 21.32 -3.59
N PHE A 260 -11.72 21.64 -4.48
CA PHE A 260 -10.30 21.31 -4.34
C PHE A 260 -9.45 22.42 -4.98
N ASP A 261 -8.47 22.95 -4.24
CA ASP A 261 -7.60 24.04 -4.67
C ASP A 261 -6.11 23.65 -4.80
N GLY A 262 -5.81 22.35 -4.73
CA GLY A 262 -4.44 21.80 -4.77
C GLY A 262 -3.83 21.55 -3.39
N GLN A 263 -4.32 22.19 -2.33
CA GLN A 263 -3.84 22.00 -0.95
C GLN A 263 -4.94 21.64 0.04
N THR A 264 -6.18 21.96 -0.30
CA THR A 264 -7.36 21.77 0.54
C THR A 264 -8.47 21.15 -0.29
N ALA A 265 -9.04 20.06 0.22
CA ALA A 265 -10.22 19.40 -0.34
C ALA A 265 -11.38 19.50 0.67
N GLN A 266 -12.56 19.93 0.20
CA GLN A 266 -13.77 20.07 1.02
C GLN A 266 -14.81 19.04 0.59
N PHE A 267 -15.46 18.44 1.57
CA PHE A 267 -16.42 17.37 1.37
C PHE A 267 -17.71 17.66 2.13
N GLU A 268 -18.82 17.14 1.60
CA GLU A 268 -20.11 17.09 2.31
C GLU A 268 -20.71 15.68 2.21
N ILE A 269 -21.61 15.34 3.13
CA ILE A 269 -22.27 14.01 3.15
C ILE A 269 -22.98 13.76 1.81
N ASN A 270 -22.79 12.55 1.30
CA ASN A 270 -23.62 11.99 0.24
C ASN A 270 -24.94 11.46 0.85
N GLU A 271 -26.02 12.18 0.69
CA GLU A 271 -27.35 11.86 1.24
C GLU A 271 -27.91 10.52 0.72
N TYR A 272 -27.46 10.07 -0.46
CA TYR A 272 -27.88 8.81 -1.08
C TYR A 272 -27.05 7.61 -0.61
N TYR A 273 -25.98 7.84 0.16
CA TYR A 273 -25.17 6.75 0.68
C TYR A 273 -25.95 5.91 1.69
N LYS A 274 -26.06 4.61 1.42
CA LYS A 274 -26.87 3.67 2.20
C LYS A 274 -26.20 3.25 3.53
N GLY A 275 -24.90 3.39 3.61
CA GLY A 275 -24.04 2.94 4.70
C GLY A 275 -22.95 1.98 4.21
N ASN A 276 -21.94 1.74 5.07
CA ASN A 276 -20.91 0.73 4.86
C ASN A 276 -21.44 -0.69 5.10
N ALA A 277 -20.58 -1.71 5.06
CA ALA A 277 -20.95 -3.11 5.30
C ALA A 277 -21.65 -3.33 6.66
N ALA A 278 -21.35 -2.53 7.67
CA ALA A 278 -22.04 -2.54 8.96
C ALA A 278 -23.34 -1.70 8.99
N GLY A 279 -23.74 -1.11 7.87
CA GLY A 279 -24.91 -0.22 7.76
C GLY A 279 -24.68 1.18 8.34
N VAL A 280 -23.47 1.52 8.72
CA VAL A 280 -23.13 2.80 9.34
C VAL A 280 -23.02 3.90 8.29
N LYS A 281 -23.64 5.04 8.57
CA LYS A 281 -23.64 6.26 7.74
C LYS A 281 -22.83 7.36 8.41
N PRO A 282 -22.23 8.29 7.64
CA PRO A 282 -21.55 9.45 8.22
C PRO A 282 -22.52 10.36 8.96
N SER A 283 -22.04 10.98 10.06
CA SER A 283 -22.77 11.98 10.84
C SER A 283 -22.14 13.37 10.81
N ILE A 284 -20.88 13.48 10.40
CA ILE A 284 -20.16 14.75 10.29
C ILE A 284 -20.50 15.37 8.94
N GLU A 285 -21.22 16.50 8.92
CA GLU A 285 -21.79 17.06 7.68
C GLU A 285 -20.75 17.50 6.67
N LYS A 286 -19.68 18.15 7.13
CA LYS A 286 -18.62 18.69 6.27
C LYS A 286 -17.25 18.31 6.80
N ILE A 287 -16.37 17.93 5.90
CA ILE A 287 -14.97 17.65 6.16
C ILE A 287 -14.11 18.58 5.29
N THR A 288 -13.14 19.23 5.92
CA THR A 288 -12.06 19.93 5.23
C THR A 288 -10.77 19.16 5.48
N TYR A 289 -10.16 18.62 4.43
CA TYR A 289 -8.89 17.92 4.48
C TYR A 289 -7.79 18.77 3.86
N LYS A 290 -6.76 19.14 4.63
CA LYS A 290 -5.71 20.05 4.18
C LYS A 290 -4.31 19.55 4.49
N THR A 291 -3.35 20.00 3.67
CA THR A 291 -1.92 19.79 3.91
C THR A 291 -1.44 20.73 5.02
N VAL A 292 -0.64 20.20 5.96
CA VAL A 292 -0.08 20.94 7.08
C VAL A 292 1.43 20.71 7.21
N SER A 293 2.12 21.63 7.91
CA SER A 293 3.54 21.50 8.19
C SER A 293 3.78 20.80 9.53
N ASN A 294 4.81 19.94 9.59
CA ASN A 294 5.28 19.32 10.84
C ASN A 294 5.58 20.35 11.94
N ASP A 295 6.05 21.55 11.57
CA ASP A 295 6.47 22.56 12.54
C ASP A 295 5.30 23.20 13.28
N THR A 296 4.12 23.31 12.63
CA THR A 296 2.97 24.08 13.13
C THR A 296 1.75 23.24 13.46
N MET A 297 1.68 21.99 12.98
CA MET A 297 0.43 21.22 13.01
C MET A 297 -0.11 20.95 14.41
N VAL A 298 0.75 20.73 15.42
CA VAL A 298 0.30 20.51 16.81
C VAL A 298 -0.27 21.81 17.39
N GLN A 299 0.34 22.97 17.10
CA GLN A 299 -0.19 24.28 17.49
C GLN A 299 -1.54 24.58 16.83
N GLN A 300 -1.72 24.16 15.56
CA GLN A 300 -3.00 24.30 14.85
C GLN A 300 -4.11 23.41 15.47
N LEU A 301 -3.75 22.22 15.97
CA LEU A 301 -4.66 21.38 16.76
C LEU A 301 -5.04 22.08 18.06
N GLU A 302 -4.06 22.57 18.84
CA GLU A 302 -4.28 23.25 20.13
C GLU A 302 -5.11 24.53 19.98
N SER A 303 -4.97 25.24 18.87
CA SER A 303 -5.77 26.44 18.58
C SER A 303 -7.19 26.14 18.07
N GLY A 304 -7.49 24.87 17.73
CA GLY A 304 -8.77 24.48 17.13
C GLY A 304 -8.90 24.81 15.63
N GLU A 305 -7.79 25.15 14.97
CA GLU A 305 -7.74 25.31 13.50
C GLU A 305 -7.85 23.96 12.78
N ILE A 306 -7.41 22.89 13.46
CA ILE A 306 -7.48 21.48 13.02
C ILE A 306 -8.15 20.67 14.14
N ASP A 307 -9.01 19.74 13.74
CA ASP A 307 -9.70 18.82 14.66
C ASP A 307 -9.01 17.45 14.76
N LEU A 308 -8.30 17.04 13.70
CA LEU A 308 -7.60 15.75 13.61
C LEU A 308 -6.27 15.91 12.84
N LEU A 309 -5.18 15.54 13.48
CA LEU A 309 -3.88 15.33 12.85
C LEU A 309 -3.70 13.84 12.55
N ASN A 310 -3.48 13.51 11.28
CA ASN A 310 -3.37 12.13 10.83
C ASN A 310 -1.92 11.74 10.52
N LYS A 311 -1.54 10.52 10.89
CA LYS A 311 -0.25 9.86 10.55
C LYS A 311 0.98 10.63 11.04
N CYS A 312 0.95 11.20 12.25
CA CYS A 312 2.13 11.77 12.88
C CYS A 312 3.16 10.67 13.19
N VAL A 313 4.43 10.87 12.80
CA VAL A 313 5.48 9.87 12.96
C VAL A 313 6.79 10.44 13.53
N ALA A 314 7.09 11.72 13.30
CA ALA A 314 8.30 12.35 13.82
C ALA A 314 8.26 12.43 15.35
N ALA A 315 9.36 12.02 16.01
CA ALA A 315 9.41 11.87 17.46
C ALA A 315 9.04 13.17 18.20
N ASP A 316 9.54 14.31 17.76
CA ASP A 316 9.24 15.61 18.36
C ASP A 316 7.77 16.00 18.22
N THR A 317 7.16 15.75 17.06
CA THR A 317 5.74 16.00 16.82
C THR A 317 4.88 15.10 17.68
N VAL A 318 5.23 13.80 17.77
CA VAL A 318 4.54 12.84 18.63
C VAL A 318 4.62 13.24 20.08
N GLN A 319 5.79 13.68 20.57
CA GLN A 319 5.95 14.15 21.96
C GLN A 319 5.08 15.38 22.26
N LYS A 320 5.06 16.37 21.36
CA LYS A 320 4.17 17.54 21.49
C LYS A 320 2.70 17.15 21.49
N GLY A 321 2.29 16.25 20.60
CA GLY A 321 0.93 15.73 20.56
C GLY A 321 0.53 14.99 21.84
N ILE A 322 1.41 14.16 22.39
CA ILE A 322 1.17 13.49 23.69
C ILE A 322 1.04 14.51 24.85
N GLN A 323 1.82 15.60 24.80
CA GLN A 323 1.67 16.69 25.78
C GLN A 323 0.31 17.39 25.66
N ALA A 324 -0.15 17.67 24.44
CA ALA A 324 -1.47 18.25 24.20
C ALA A 324 -2.60 17.38 24.75
N VAL A 325 -2.52 16.06 24.61
CA VAL A 325 -3.51 15.09 25.15
C VAL A 325 -3.62 15.16 26.68
N SER A 326 -2.61 15.66 27.40
CA SER A 326 -2.69 15.80 28.86
C SER A 326 -3.71 16.85 29.33
N SER A 327 -4.24 17.68 28.43
CA SER A 327 -5.23 18.73 28.74
C SER A 327 -6.70 18.25 28.77
N GLU A 328 -6.99 16.99 28.51
CA GLU A 328 -8.35 16.42 28.38
C GLU A 328 -9.17 16.96 27.19
N ASP A 329 -8.73 18.07 26.56
CA ASP A 329 -9.38 18.63 25.36
C ASP A 329 -9.04 17.83 24.09
N PHE A 330 -7.99 17.01 24.14
CA PHE A 330 -7.50 16.22 23.05
C PHE A 330 -7.39 14.74 23.41
N SER A 331 -7.48 13.92 22.40
CA SER A 331 -7.32 12.47 22.47
C SER A 331 -6.31 12.01 21.43
N MET A 332 -5.85 10.79 21.54
CA MET A 332 -4.98 10.18 20.54
C MET A 332 -5.38 8.74 20.26
N ALA A 333 -5.09 8.32 19.04
CA ALA A 333 -5.04 6.91 18.66
C ALA A 333 -3.67 6.61 18.05
N ASN A 334 -3.21 5.38 18.18
CA ASN A 334 -1.98 4.95 17.54
C ASN A 334 -2.16 3.57 16.91
N TYR A 335 -1.41 3.32 15.85
CA TYR A 335 -1.48 2.04 15.13
C TYR A 335 -0.16 1.74 14.41
N ALA A 336 0.15 0.47 14.33
CA ALA A 336 1.37 0.01 13.70
C ALA A 336 1.38 0.31 12.20
N ARG A 337 2.48 0.81 11.69
CA ARG A 337 2.67 1.07 10.26
C ARG A 337 2.78 -0.24 9.49
N SER A 338 2.03 -0.39 8.40
CA SER A 338 2.13 -1.55 7.51
C SER A 338 3.36 -1.53 6.60
N GLY A 339 4.19 -0.50 6.69
CA GLY A 339 5.39 -0.33 5.88
C GLY A 339 6.65 -0.18 6.71
N TYR A 340 7.76 0.09 6.02
CA TYR A 340 9.07 0.24 6.64
C TYR A 340 9.96 1.21 5.86
N SER A 341 11.03 1.69 6.47
CA SER A 341 12.09 2.46 5.83
C SER A 341 13.26 1.54 5.48
N PHE A 342 13.94 1.82 4.38
CA PHE A 342 14.97 0.94 3.84
C PHE A 342 16.01 1.69 3.00
N MET A 343 17.19 1.10 2.85
CA MET A 343 18.21 1.47 1.87
C MET A 343 18.24 0.40 0.78
N ALA A 344 17.61 0.67 -0.38
CA ALA A 344 17.59 -0.25 -1.52
C ALA A 344 18.95 -0.28 -2.20
N PHE A 345 19.39 -1.46 -2.65
CA PHE A 345 20.55 -1.61 -3.51
C PHE A 345 20.15 -1.57 -4.99
N ALA A 346 20.99 -0.97 -5.82
CA ALA A 346 20.96 -1.07 -7.26
C ALA A 346 21.74 -2.35 -7.67
N CYS A 347 21.11 -3.52 -7.51
CA CYS A 347 21.81 -4.81 -7.60
C CYS A 347 22.41 -5.12 -8.98
N GLU A 348 22.08 -4.33 -10.00
CA GLU A 348 22.73 -4.35 -11.31
C GLU A 348 24.11 -3.65 -11.33
N GLN A 349 24.42 -2.82 -10.33
CA GLN A 349 25.72 -2.16 -10.24
C GLN A 349 26.78 -3.15 -9.76
N PRO A 350 27.96 -3.19 -10.40
CA PRO A 350 29.02 -4.15 -10.08
C PRO A 350 29.52 -4.04 -8.63
N THR A 351 29.40 -2.88 -8.02
CA THR A 351 29.78 -2.56 -6.65
C THR A 351 28.92 -3.27 -5.60
N VAL A 352 27.62 -3.50 -5.88
CA VAL A 352 26.64 -4.07 -4.94
C VAL A 352 25.91 -5.30 -5.50
N ALA A 353 26.37 -5.84 -6.63
CA ALA A 353 25.78 -7.03 -7.25
C ALA A 353 25.90 -8.28 -6.36
N GLU A 354 27.04 -8.44 -5.67
CA GLU A 354 27.31 -9.59 -4.82
C GLU A 354 26.61 -9.47 -3.45
N LYS A 355 25.93 -10.52 -3.01
CA LYS A 355 25.21 -10.51 -1.72
C LYS A 355 26.17 -10.29 -0.53
N GLU A 356 27.38 -10.81 -0.60
CA GLU A 356 28.40 -10.68 0.44
C GLU A 356 28.78 -9.21 0.66
N VAL A 357 28.82 -8.42 -0.41
CA VAL A 357 29.05 -6.97 -0.32
C VAL A 357 27.86 -6.28 0.34
N ARG A 358 26.63 -6.59 -0.08
CA ARG A 358 25.42 -6.03 0.54
C ARG A 358 25.30 -6.37 2.02
N GLN A 359 25.65 -7.61 2.40
CA GLN A 359 25.71 -8.05 3.79
C GLN A 359 26.80 -7.33 4.58
N ALA A 360 28.00 -7.15 3.99
CA ALA A 360 29.06 -6.39 4.61
C ALA A 360 28.64 -4.92 4.86
N ILE A 361 27.99 -4.30 3.89
CA ILE A 361 27.43 -2.95 4.03
C ILE A 361 26.42 -2.92 5.19
N ALA A 362 25.52 -3.89 5.29
CA ALA A 362 24.53 -3.95 6.37
C ALA A 362 25.17 -4.13 7.76
N TYR A 363 26.28 -4.88 7.88
CA TYR A 363 27.04 -4.99 9.13
C TYR A 363 27.78 -3.71 9.56
N CYS A 364 27.94 -2.72 8.66
CA CYS A 364 28.51 -1.43 9.00
C CYS A 364 27.46 -0.42 9.51
N PHE A 365 26.19 -0.74 9.44
CA PHE A 365 25.12 0.15 9.88
C PHE A 365 24.78 -0.05 11.36
N ASP A 366 24.95 1.00 12.18
CA ASP A 366 24.44 1.04 13.55
C ASP A 366 22.95 1.35 13.55
N LYS A 367 22.17 0.33 13.14
CA LYS A 367 20.73 0.42 13.00
C LYS A 367 20.05 0.71 14.34
N ASP A 368 20.50 0.09 15.42
CA ASP A 368 19.87 0.22 16.73
C ASP A 368 19.98 1.66 17.26
N GLU A 369 21.12 2.33 17.07
CA GLU A 369 21.31 3.74 17.46
C GLU A 369 20.50 4.66 16.55
N SER A 370 20.60 4.48 15.21
CA SER A 370 19.83 5.30 14.25
C SER A 370 18.33 5.23 14.47
N VAL A 371 17.78 4.05 14.74
CA VAL A 371 16.34 3.86 15.00
C VAL A 371 15.94 4.51 16.32
N LYS A 372 16.76 4.34 17.37
CA LYS A 372 16.51 4.93 18.69
C LYS A 372 16.49 6.46 18.62
N ASP A 373 17.44 7.05 17.90
CA ASP A 373 17.58 8.51 17.79
C ASP A 373 16.42 9.13 16.98
N TYR A 374 15.96 8.45 15.92
CA TYR A 374 14.93 8.98 15.03
C TYR A 374 13.50 8.75 15.53
N VAL A 375 13.15 7.49 15.86
CA VAL A 375 11.77 7.14 16.26
C VAL A 375 11.61 6.91 17.76
N GLY A 376 12.71 6.91 18.52
CA GLY A 376 12.67 6.70 19.97
C GLY A 376 11.99 5.38 20.33
N SER A 377 10.96 5.48 21.19
CA SER A 377 10.11 4.33 21.58
C SER A 377 8.90 4.12 20.66
N TYR A 378 8.74 4.95 19.61
CA TYR A 378 7.57 4.93 18.71
C TYR A 378 7.78 4.12 17.44
N GLY A 379 8.81 3.27 17.42
CA GLY A 379 9.10 2.37 16.34
C GLY A 379 10.07 1.29 16.75
N MET A 380 10.30 0.36 15.86
CA MET A 380 11.27 -0.70 16.08
C MET A 380 12.05 -1.02 14.81
N ARG A 381 13.27 -1.52 14.99
CA ARG A 381 14.03 -2.04 13.87
C ARG A 381 13.31 -3.22 13.23
N VAL A 382 13.41 -3.33 11.94
CA VAL A 382 12.97 -4.49 11.17
C VAL A 382 14.15 -5.13 10.45
N ASP A 383 14.09 -6.45 10.28
CA ASP A 383 15.18 -7.25 9.71
C ASP A 383 14.73 -8.05 8.46
N GLY A 384 13.59 -7.66 7.87
CA GLY A 384 13.03 -8.28 6.67
C GLY A 384 12.17 -7.33 5.86
N TYR A 385 11.51 -7.86 4.85
CA TYR A 385 10.61 -7.15 3.95
C TYR A 385 9.20 -7.10 4.54
N TYR A 386 9.05 -6.37 5.64
CA TYR A 386 7.77 -6.24 6.32
C TYR A 386 7.67 -4.96 7.15
N GLY A 387 6.42 -4.52 7.36
CA GLY A 387 6.07 -3.54 8.37
C GLY A 387 5.38 -4.21 9.57
N ILE A 388 5.51 -3.62 10.76
CA ILE A 388 4.93 -4.18 12.00
C ILE A 388 3.39 -4.15 12.03
N GLY A 389 2.76 -3.38 11.15
CA GLY A 389 1.31 -3.33 10.97
C GLY A 389 0.75 -4.38 10.00
N GLN A 390 1.60 -5.12 9.28
CA GLN A 390 1.11 -6.18 8.40
C GLN A 390 0.49 -7.33 9.20
N TRP A 391 -0.66 -7.84 8.75
CA TRP A 391 -1.41 -8.87 9.47
C TRP A 391 -0.58 -10.13 9.76
N MET A 392 0.28 -10.57 8.81
CA MET A 392 1.17 -11.72 9.01
C MET A 392 2.12 -11.50 10.19
N TYR A 393 2.75 -10.33 10.24
CA TYR A 393 3.65 -9.96 11.35
C TYR A 393 2.88 -9.91 12.67
N GLN A 394 1.70 -9.30 12.69
CA GLN A 394 0.89 -9.16 13.89
C GLN A 394 0.45 -10.51 14.46
N VAL A 395 0.03 -11.44 13.60
CA VAL A 395 -0.32 -12.80 14.02
C VAL A 395 0.91 -13.57 14.54
N ILE A 396 2.02 -13.55 13.80
CA ILE A 396 3.24 -14.30 14.15
C ILE A 396 3.91 -13.74 15.42
N SER A 397 3.85 -12.41 15.64
CA SER A 397 4.33 -11.78 16.86
C SER A 397 3.42 -11.98 18.07
N GLY A 398 2.20 -12.48 17.86
CA GLY A 398 1.18 -12.65 18.90
C GLY A 398 0.45 -11.36 19.27
N ALA A 399 0.62 -10.28 18.50
CA ALA A 399 -0.09 -9.01 18.73
C ALA A 399 -1.59 -9.12 18.38
N VAL A 400 -1.93 -9.98 17.44
CA VAL A 400 -3.31 -10.30 17.04
C VAL A 400 -3.49 -11.82 17.08
N ALA A 401 -4.69 -12.27 17.44
CA ALA A 401 -5.03 -13.70 17.43
C ALA A 401 -4.92 -14.28 16.02
N ALA A 402 -4.44 -15.51 15.94
CA ALA A 402 -4.35 -16.23 14.67
C ALA A 402 -5.76 -16.52 14.12
N PRO A 403 -5.97 -16.41 12.79
CA PRO A 403 -7.22 -16.78 12.16
C PRO A 403 -7.64 -18.21 12.47
N VAL A 404 -8.92 -18.40 12.73
CA VAL A 404 -9.49 -19.74 12.98
C VAL A 404 -9.70 -20.43 11.64
N ALA A 405 -9.03 -21.55 11.42
CA ALA A 405 -9.28 -22.40 10.27
C ALA A 405 -10.53 -23.25 10.49
N VAL A 406 -11.31 -23.47 9.43
CA VAL A 406 -12.44 -24.39 9.42
C VAL A 406 -12.23 -25.49 8.38
N ASP A 407 -12.69 -26.71 8.65
CA ASP A 407 -12.70 -27.79 7.68
C ASP A 407 -13.84 -27.65 6.66
N GLU A 408 -13.93 -28.56 5.71
CA GLU A 408 -14.97 -28.60 4.66
C GLU A 408 -16.41 -28.68 5.20
N ASN A 409 -16.57 -29.02 6.47
CA ASN A 409 -17.86 -29.08 7.16
C ASN A 409 -18.13 -27.85 8.04
N GLY A 410 -17.26 -26.83 7.98
CA GLY A 410 -17.37 -25.62 8.80
C GLY A 410 -16.96 -25.81 10.26
N LYS A 411 -16.28 -26.92 10.62
CA LYS A 411 -15.81 -27.17 11.97
C LYS A 411 -14.41 -26.60 12.18
N GLU A 412 -14.21 -25.92 13.30
CA GLU A 412 -12.91 -25.37 13.68
C GLU A 412 -11.81 -26.44 13.73
N VAL A 413 -10.68 -26.14 13.12
CA VAL A 413 -9.46 -26.95 13.11
C VAL A 413 -8.48 -26.38 14.12
N ASN A 414 -8.09 -27.18 15.10
CA ASN A 414 -7.08 -26.77 16.08
C ASN A 414 -5.67 -26.82 15.46
N ASN A 415 -5.15 -25.67 15.09
CA ASN A 415 -3.80 -25.47 14.55
C ASN A 415 -2.90 -24.60 15.44
N ALA A 416 -3.27 -24.38 16.69
CA ALA A 416 -2.55 -23.51 17.63
C ALA A 416 -1.06 -23.88 17.78
N ALA A 417 -0.72 -25.18 17.81
CA ALA A 417 0.67 -25.63 17.90
C ALA A 417 1.48 -25.26 16.64
N ALA A 418 0.87 -25.30 15.47
CA ALA A 418 1.52 -24.90 14.21
C ALA A 418 1.75 -23.38 14.15
N TRP A 419 0.78 -22.59 14.60
CA TRP A 419 0.95 -21.14 14.73
C TRP A 419 2.05 -20.78 15.73
N SER A 420 2.11 -21.42 16.90
CA SER A 420 3.14 -21.19 17.91
C SER A 420 4.55 -21.57 17.45
N ALA A 421 4.68 -22.40 16.43
CA ALA A 421 5.96 -22.78 15.85
C ALA A 421 6.47 -21.75 14.82
N LEU A 422 5.59 -20.88 14.32
CA LEU A 422 5.97 -19.82 13.38
C LEU A 422 6.61 -18.65 14.15
N ASN A 423 7.82 -18.28 13.74
CA ASN A 423 8.54 -17.12 14.28
C ASN A 423 9.55 -16.60 13.25
N LEU A 424 10.13 -15.45 13.54
CA LEU A 424 11.15 -14.80 12.72
C LEU A 424 12.58 -15.02 13.26
N ASP A 425 12.79 -15.91 14.23
CA ASP A 425 14.08 -16.11 14.90
C ASP A 425 15.21 -16.53 13.95
N LYS A 426 14.84 -17.15 12.82
CA LYS A 426 15.78 -17.58 11.78
C LYS A 426 15.99 -16.55 10.67
N VAL A 427 15.31 -15.44 10.70
CA VAL A 427 15.59 -14.33 9.77
C VAL A 427 16.96 -13.75 10.13
N GLN A 428 17.83 -13.69 9.15
CA GLN A 428 19.17 -13.16 9.35
C GLN A 428 19.10 -11.67 9.75
N THR A 429 19.81 -11.35 10.81
CA THR A 429 19.90 -9.96 11.32
C THR A 429 21.32 -9.43 11.15
N TYR A 430 21.43 -8.13 10.90
CA TYR A 430 22.69 -7.44 10.72
C TYR A 430 22.79 -6.36 11.82
N SER A 431 23.64 -6.60 12.82
CA SER A 431 24.00 -5.61 13.84
C SER A 431 25.44 -5.16 13.61
N LEU A 432 25.77 -3.93 14.00
CA LEU A 432 27.08 -3.34 13.76
C LEU A 432 28.23 -4.31 14.11
N ASN A 433 29.01 -4.70 13.10
CA ASN A 433 30.16 -5.57 13.21
C ASN A 433 31.10 -5.37 12.02
N VAL A 434 31.97 -4.38 12.13
CA VAL A 434 32.91 -4.00 11.06
C VAL A 434 33.93 -5.12 10.75
N ASP A 435 34.29 -5.93 11.75
CA ASP A 435 35.20 -7.06 11.54
C ASP A 435 34.56 -8.15 10.67
N GLU A 436 33.27 -8.42 10.86
CA GLU A 436 32.53 -9.37 10.02
C GLU A 436 32.33 -8.81 8.61
N ALA A 437 32.04 -7.52 8.49
CA ALA A 437 31.97 -6.83 7.20
C ALA A 437 33.28 -7.01 6.42
N SER A 438 34.42 -6.75 7.07
CA SER A 438 35.74 -6.90 6.45
C SER A 438 36.02 -8.33 5.98
N LYS A 439 35.67 -9.34 6.78
CA LYS A 439 35.79 -10.76 6.39
C LYS A 439 34.92 -11.12 5.18
N LEU A 440 33.69 -10.64 5.13
CA LEU A 440 32.81 -10.86 3.98
C LEU A 440 33.40 -10.24 2.71
N LEU A 441 33.95 -9.04 2.78
CA LEU A 441 34.62 -8.41 1.65
C LEU A 441 35.89 -9.15 1.22
N ASP A 442 36.70 -9.63 2.17
CA ASP A 442 37.87 -10.45 1.87
C ASP A 442 37.48 -11.76 1.17
N ASN A 443 36.47 -12.45 1.69
CA ASN A 443 35.96 -13.71 1.12
C ASN A 443 35.34 -13.51 -0.27
N ALA A 444 34.74 -12.35 -0.53
CA ALA A 444 34.18 -11.96 -1.82
C ALA A 444 35.26 -11.48 -2.80
N GLY A 445 36.54 -11.40 -2.38
CA GLY A 445 37.67 -11.05 -3.24
C GLY A 445 37.90 -9.54 -3.40
N TRP A 446 37.33 -8.70 -2.54
CA TRP A 446 37.57 -7.25 -2.49
C TRP A 446 38.83 -6.97 -1.66
N THR A 447 39.97 -7.41 -2.17
CA THR A 447 41.25 -7.48 -1.45
C THR A 447 42.34 -6.61 -2.06
N LEU A 448 42.01 -5.80 -3.07
CA LEU A 448 42.93 -4.89 -3.73
C LEU A 448 42.68 -3.46 -3.28
N ASN A 449 43.69 -2.58 -3.47
CA ASN A 449 43.57 -1.14 -3.35
C ASN A 449 43.43 -0.46 -4.73
N LEU A 450 43.32 0.87 -4.76
CA LEU A 450 43.17 1.66 -6.00
C LEU A 450 44.35 1.53 -7.00
N SER A 451 45.50 1.02 -6.55
CA SER A 451 46.65 0.74 -7.40
C SER A 451 46.68 -0.70 -7.92
N GLY A 452 45.68 -1.54 -7.51
CA GLY A 452 45.60 -2.98 -7.83
C GLY A 452 46.57 -3.84 -7.00
N GLU A 453 47.17 -3.30 -5.95
CA GLU A 453 47.98 -4.02 -4.96
C GLU A 453 47.10 -4.55 -3.82
N ALA A 454 47.67 -5.36 -2.91
CA ALA A 454 46.91 -5.87 -1.75
C ALA A 454 46.46 -4.71 -0.85
N PHE A 455 45.15 -4.74 -0.47
CA PHE A 455 44.56 -3.76 0.42
C PHE A 455 45.15 -3.83 1.83
N ASP A 456 45.58 -2.68 2.37
CA ASP A 456 46.07 -2.49 3.73
C ASP A 456 45.21 -1.45 4.47
N ALA A 457 44.34 -1.91 5.37
CA ALA A 457 43.39 -1.06 6.10
C ALA A 457 44.07 0.08 6.93
N SER A 458 45.38 0.00 7.15
CA SER A 458 46.13 1.06 7.84
C SER A 458 46.58 2.21 6.91
N LYS A 459 46.46 2.05 5.58
CA LYS A 459 46.97 2.97 4.55
C LYS A 459 45.97 3.30 3.46
N ASP A 460 45.12 2.32 3.13
CA ASP A 460 44.23 2.41 2.00
C ASP A 460 42.80 2.75 2.48
N GLU A 461 42.13 3.64 1.75
CA GLU A 461 40.78 4.11 2.09
C GLU A 461 39.69 3.25 1.49
N VAL A 462 39.96 2.63 0.31
CA VAL A 462 38.91 1.94 -0.48
C VAL A 462 39.43 0.62 -1.00
N ARG A 463 38.62 -0.41 -0.80
CA ARG A 463 38.82 -1.74 -1.37
C ARG A 463 38.44 -1.79 -2.84
N CYS A 464 39.18 -2.58 -3.60
CA CYS A 464 38.93 -2.84 -5.01
C CYS A 464 38.89 -4.34 -5.31
N LYS A 465 38.26 -4.69 -6.42
CA LYS A 465 38.24 -6.03 -7.00
C LYS A 465 38.35 -5.94 -8.53
N LYS A 466 39.05 -6.87 -9.16
CA LYS A 466 39.04 -7.01 -10.62
C LYS A 466 37.76 -7.75 -11.04
N ILE A 467 36.93 -7.11 -11.87
CA ILE A 467 35.75 -7.67 -12.49
C ILE A 467 35.95 -7.62 -13.99
N GLY A 468 36.20 -8.79 -14.61
CA GLY A 468 36.73 -8.81 -15.97
C GLY A 468 38.12 -8.15 -16.04
N ASP A 469 38.29 -7.19 -16.93
CA ASP A 469 39.52 -6.42 -17.11
C ASP A 469 39.55 -5.11 -16.32
N GLU A 470 38.45 -4.77 -15.63
CA GLU A 470 38.30 -3.51 -14.91
C GLU A 470 38.62 -3.68 -13.40
N LEU A 471 39.27 -2.66 -12.83
CA LEU A 471 39.47 -2.54 -11.38
C LEU A 471 38.33 -1.70 -10.79
N VAL A 472 37.37 -2.36 -10.17
CA VAL A 472 36.19 -1.74 -9.55
C VAL A 472 36.52 -1.40 -8.11
N ALA A 473 36.21 -0.19 -7.66
CA ALA A 473 36.38 0.29 -6.29
C ALA A 473 35.03 0.26 -5.54
N LEU A 474 35.06 -0.03 -4.22
CA LEU A 474 33.89 0.17 -3.35
C LEU A 474 33.75 1.65 -2.98
N ASP A 475 33.52 2.47 -3.99
CA ASP A 475 33.26 3.92 -3.90
C ASP A 475 31.79 4.14 -4.31
N LEU A 476 30.92 4.18 -3.31
CA LEU A 476 29.47 4.08 -3.47
C LEU A 476 28.81 5.46 -3.37
N THR A 477 27.69 5.61 -4.06
CA THR A 477 26.78 6.74 -3.91
C THR A 477 25.41 6.27 -3.43
N MET A 478 24.89 6.93 -2.37
CA MET A 478 23.52 6.76 -1.93
C MET A 478 22.75 8.07 -2.08
N ILE A 479 21.66 8.03 -2.82
CA ILE A 479 20.72 9.16 -2.92
C ILE A 479 19.57 8.99 -1.91
N TYR A 480 19.04 10.11 -1.43
CA TYR A 480 17.91 10.15 -0.51
C TYR A 480 17.10 11.44 -0.69
N PRO A 481 15.79 11.46 -0.29
CA PRO A 481 14.96 12.65 -0.40
C PRO A 481 15.47 13.79 0.50
N GLU A 482 15.50 15.02 -0.03
CA GLU A 482 15.81 16.23 0.72
C GLU A 482 14.92 16.36 1.97
N GLY A 483 15.49 16.81 3.08
CA GLY A 483 14.78 16.98 4.36
C GLY A 483 14.47 15.67 5.09
N ASN A 484 15.09 14.55 4.70
CA ASN A 484 14.96 13.28 5.39
C ASN A 484 15.84 13.22 6.64
N ALA A 485 15.25 13.44 7.82
CA ALA A 485 15.99 13.59 9.07
C ALA A 485 16.82 12.35 9.48
N ILE A 486 16.35 11.13 9.18
CA ILE A 486 17.15 9.93 9.51
C ILE A 486 18.38 9.81 8.60
N ALA A 487 18.28 10.23 7.35
CA ALA A 487 19.43 10.22 6.43
C ALA A 487 20.53 11.18 6.90
N GLU A 488 20.17 12.26 7.61
CA GLU A 488 21.13 13.22 8.19
C GLU A 488 21.98 12.61 9.32
N SER A 489 21.51 11.55 9.99
CA SER A 489 22.27 10.84 11.04
C SER A 489 23.27 9.82 10.47
N LEU A 490 23.14 9.42 9.21
CA LEU A 490 23.94 8.36 8.59
C LEU A 490 25.45 8.64 8.50
N PRO A 491 25.94 9.90 8.42
CA PRO A 491 27.40 10.15 8.45
C PRO A 491 28.10 9.52 9.65
N GLU A 492 27.50 9.57 10.83
CA GLU A 492 28.08 9.04 12.07
C GLU A 492 27.77 7.56 12.28
N THR A 493 26.55 7.14 12.00
CA THR A 493 26.07 5.79 12.31
C THR A 493 26.37 4.77 11.21
N PHE A 494 26.68 5.21 10.00
CA PHE A 494 26.88 4.34 8.84
C PHE A 494 28.15 4.65 8.05
N VAL A 495 28.32 5.88 7.52
CA VAL A 495 29.47 6.24 6.63
C VAL A 495 30.81 6.03 7.35
N ALA A 496 30.92 6.48 8.60
CA ALA A 496 32.13 6.31 9.39
C ALA A 496 32.51 4.83 9.65
N ASN A 497 31.52 3.95 9.74
CA ASN A 497 31.75 2.53 9.92
C ASN A 497 32.12 1.82 8.61
N LEU A 498 31.49 2.21 7.49
CA LEU A 498 31.86 1.73 6.15
C LEU A 498 33.32 2.06 5.82
N ALA A 499 33.77 3.28 6.14
CA ALA A 499 35.16 3.69 5.94
C ALA A 499 36.16 2.77 6.68
N LYS A 500 35.84 2.31 7.90
CA LYS A 500 36.65 1.35 8.65
C LYS A 500 36.77 -0.02 7.96
N ALA A 501 35.75 -0.39 7.17
CA ALA A 501 35.76 -1.64 6.39
C ALA A 501 36.40 -1.47 4.99
N GLY A 502 36.84 -0.26 4.62
CA GLY A 502 37.39 0.05 3.30
C GLY A 502 36.31 0.28 2.23
N VAL A 503 35.17 0.80 2.62
CA VAL A 503 34.07 1.20 1.71
C VAL A 503 33.84 2.70 1.86
N ARG A 504 33.94 3.45 0.76
CA ARG A 504 33.57 4.85 0.72
C ARG A 504 32.09 4.96 0.35
N LEU A 505 31.33 5.80 1.06
CA LEU A 505 29.94 6.10 0.74
C LEU A 505 29.74 7.62 0.70
N THR A 506 29.29 8.13 -0.44
CA THR A 506 28.84 9.49 -0.63
C THR A 506 27.32 9.56 -0.50
N LEU A 507 26.82 10.50 0.31
CA LEU A 507 25.41 10.74 0.52
C LEU A 507 24.98 11.95 -0.29
N GLU A 508 23.93 11.82 -1.13
CA GLU A 508 23.42 12.90 -1.97
C GLU A 508 21.91 13.10 -1.72
N ALA A 509 21.56 14.26 -1.17
CA ALA A 509 20.16 14.70 -1.08
C ALA A 509 19.65 15.09 -2.47
N LYS A 510 18.46 14.63 -2.84
CA LYS A 510 17.81 14.93 -4.12
C LYS A 510 16.32 15.25 -3.89
N PRO A 511 15.69 16.04 -4.77
CA PRO A 511 14.24 16.17 -4.79
C PRO A 511 13.56 14.79 -4.90
N MET A 512 12.43 14.61 -4.21
CA MET A 512 11.73 13.31 -4.14
C MET A 512 11.42 12.73 -5.53
N ASN A 513 11.02 13.56 -6.49
CA ASN A 513 10.72 13.11 -7.84
C ASN A 513 11.96 12.53 -8.57
N GLU A 514 13.16 13.08 -8.33
CA GLU A 514 14.39 12.54 -8.90
C GLU A 514 14.79 11.22 -8.24
N VAL A 515 14.62 11.10 -6.90
CA VAL A 515 14.86 9.84 -6.18
C VAL A 515 13.91 8.75 -6.70
N LEU A 516 12.63 9.07 -6.86
CA LEU A 516 11.64 8.12 -7.36
C LEU A 516 11.89 7.73 -8.82
N ALA A 517 12.28 8.69 -9.68
CA ALA A 517 12.59 8.40 -11.08
C ALA A 517 13.74 7.37 -11.22
N GLN A 518 14.77 7.48 -10.37
CA GLN A 518 15.86 6.50 -10.33
C GLN A 518 15.40 5.17 -9.67
N TYR A 519 14.62 5.22 -8.61
CA TYR A 519 14.11 4.02 -7.94
C TYR A 519 13.22 3.18 -8.86
N TYR A 520 12.31 3.82 -9.61
CA TYR A 520 11.45 3.15 -10.59
C TYR A 520 12.13 2.89 -11.93
N ARG A 521 13.42 3.25 -12.07
CA ARG A 521 14.22 3.09 -13.30
C ARG A 521 13.61 3.81 -14.51
N GLN A 522 12.90 4.90 -14.27
CA GLN A 522 12.38 5.80 -15.31
C GLN A 522 13.51 6.65 -15.93
N THR A 523 14.59 6.83 -15.20
CA THR A 523 15.84 7.43 -15.65
C THR A 523 17.01 6.48 -15.39
N GLU A 524 18.16 6.72 -16.04
CA GLU A 524 19.39 5.98 -15.75
C GLU A 524 19.75 6.11 -14.27
N ARG A 525 20.12 5.02 -13.63
CA ARG A 525 20.47 4.96 -12.23
C ARG A 525 21.96 5.25 -12.05
N ALA A 526 22.26 6.41 -11.47
CA ALA A 526 23.63 6.86 -11.24
C ALA A 526 24.14 6.60 -9.80
N CYS A 527 23.38 5.82 -8.99
CA CYS A 527 23.69 5.52 -7.60
C CYS A 527 23.71 4.03 -7.35
N ASP A 528 24.40 3.62 -6.28
CA ASP A 528 24.48 2.24 -5.80
C ASP A 528 23.37 1.91 -4.80
N MET A 529 22.91 2.93 -4.06
CA MET A 529 21.92 2.79 -3.02
C MET A 529 20.90 3.94 -3.05
N ILE A 530 19.69 3.64 -2.59
CA ILE A 530 18.60 4.63 -2.50
C ILE A 530 17.90 4.46 -1.14
N TYR A 531 17.86 5.53 -0.33
CA TYR A 531 17.09 5.56 0.90
C TYR A 531 15.65 5.97 0.63
N LEU A 532 14.68 5.16 1.04
CA LEU A 532 13.25 5.42 0.91
C LEU A 532 12.46 4.76 2.05
N ALA A 533 11.17 4.99 2.01
CA ALA A 533 10.18 4.30 2.82
C ALA A 533 9.00 3.87 1.95
N THR A 534 8.34 2.79 2.33
CA THR A 534 7.14 2.29 1.64
C THR A 534 6.07 1.89 2.66
N ASN A 535 4.83 1.85 2.21
CA ASN A 535 3.75 1.16 2.89
C ASN A 535 3.31 -0.03 2.03
N PHE A 536 2.93 -1.12 2.68
CA PHE A 536 2.34 -2.27 2.02
C PHE A 536 0.83 -2.16 2.09
N ASP A 537 0.18 -2.55 1.03
CA ASP A 537 -1.26 -2.81 1.01
C ASP A 537 -1.59 -4.07 1.83
N VAL A 538 -2.88 -4.25 2.11
CA VAL A 538 -3.40 -5.49 2.70
C VAL A 538 -3.07 -6.72 1.83
N VAL A 539 -3.02 -6.54 0.51
CA VAL A 539 -2.54 -7.55 -0.44
C VAL A 539 -1.01 -7.53 -0.48
N PHE A 540 -0.41 -8.47 0.20
CA PHE A 540 1.04 -8.64 0.16
C PHE A 540 1.42 -9.74 -0.83
N ASP A 541 1.76 -9.33 -2.05
CA ASP A 541 2.14 -10.24 -3.14
C ASP A 541 3.43 -9.78 -3.82
N PRO A 542 4.60 -10.21 -3.35
CA PRO A 542 5.90 -9.78 -3.87
C PRO A 542 6.34 -10.52 -5.14
N ALA A 543 5.51 -11.37 -5.74
CA ALA A 543 5.92 -12.20 -6.87
C ALA A 543 6.30 -11.38 -8.12
N LYS A 544 5.64 -10.25 -8.40
CA LYS A 544 6.08 -9.33 -9.47
C LYS A 544 7.33 -8.55 -9.07
N THR A 545 7.43 -8.13 -7.80
CA THR A 545 8.56 -7.34 -7.27
C THR A 545 9.89 -8.09 -7.33
N TYR A 546 9.87 -9.41 -7.19
CA TYR A 546 11.09 -10.23 -7.21
C TYR A 546 11.15 -11.17 -8.42
N ASN A 547 10.38 -10.89 -9.46
CA ASN A 547 10.51 -11.62 -10.73
C ASN A 547 11.83 -11.22 -11.41
N PRO A 548 12.73 -12.20 -11.71
CA PRO A 548 14.02 -11.92 -12.32
C PRO A 548 13.95 -11.67 -13.84
N ASP A 549 12.78 -11.89 -14.48
CA ASP A 549 12.60 -11.68 -15.92
C ASP A 549 12.77 -10.19 -16.29
N ASP A 550 13.44 -9.93 -17.40
CA ASP A 550 13.70 -8.57 -17.90
C ASP A 550 12.44 -7.73 -18.09
N ALA A 551 11.32 -8.36 -18.41
CA ALA A 551 10.02 -7.68 -18.55
C ALA A 551 9.51 -7.05 -17.23
N TYR A 552 10.02 -7.48 -16.08
CA TYR A 552 9.65 -6.97 -14.76
C TYR A 552 10.70 -6.02 -14.18
N GLN A 553 11.82 -5.81 -14.85
CA GLN A 553 12.86 -4.89 -14.38
C GLN A 553 12.38 -3.43 -14.43
N GLY A 554 12.68 -2.69 -13.38
CA GLY A 554 12.31 -1.28 -13.23
C GLY A 554 11.01 -1.09 -12.47
N GLU A 555 9.87 -1.04 -13.13
CA GLU A 555 8.59 -0.74 -12.51
C GLU A 555 8.21 -1.73 -11.38
N ASN A 556 8.45 -3.02 -11.58
CA ASN A 556 8.15 -4.07 -10.60
C ASN A 556 9.39 -4.44 -9.78
N ASN A 557 10.41 -5.01 -10.40
CA ASN A 557 11.68 -5.35 -9.77
C ASN A 557 12.60 -4.12 -9.75
N ARG A 558 12.43 -3.28 -8.76
CA ARG A 558 13.11 -1.98 -8.64
C ARG A 558 14.56 -2.11 -8.24
N THR A 559 14.90 -3.12 -7.45
CA THR A 559 16.28 -3.37 -6.99
C THR A 559 17.15 -4.05 -8.03
N GLY A 560 16.57 -4.63 -9.07
CA GLY A 560 17.30 -5.41 -10.07
C GLY A 560 17.81 -6.75 -9.57
N ILE A 561 17.35 -7.20 -8.37
CA ILE A 561 17.78 -8.49 -7.80
C ILE A 561 17.28 -9.66 -8.66
N ALA A 562 18.18 -10.57 -9.01
CA ALA A 562 17.86 -11.78 -9.75
C ALA A 562 18.18 -13.00 -8.89
N ASP A 563 17.23 -13.42 -8.04
CA ASP A 563 17.33 -14.58 -7.18
C ASP A 563 16.16 -15.55 -7.42
N ALA A 564 16.44 -16.68 -8.06
CA ALA A 564 15.43 -17.65 -8.45
C ALA A 564 14.70 -18.28 -7.25
N GLU A 565 15.37 -18.44 -6.11
CA GLU A 565 14.75 -19.02 -4.90
C GLU A 565 13.84 -18.01 -4.22
N LEU A 566 14.23 -16.74 -4.12
CA LEU A 566 13.38 -15.68 -3.61
C LEU A 566 12.09 -15.55 -4.45
N TYR A 567 12.22 -15.56 -5.77
CA TYR A 567 11.08 -15.55 -6.68
C TYR A 567 10.19 -16.78 -6.51
N ARG A 568 10.79 -17.98 -6.43
CA ARG A 568 10.04 -19.22 -6.20
C ARG A 568 9.22 -19.16 -4.90
N LEU A 569 9.80 -18.62 -3.82
CA LEU A 569 9.11 -18.47 -2.53
C LEU A 569 7.98 -17.44 -2.62
N ALA A 570 8.19 -16.33 -3.32
CA ALA A 570 7.14 -15.33 -3.56
C ALA A 570 5.95 -15.93 -4.34
N VAL A 571 6.23 -16.69 -5.42
CA VAL A 571 5.19 -17.40 -6.19
C VAL A 571 4.49 -18.47 -5.35
N ALA A 572 5.23 -19.23 -4.54
CA ALA A 572 4.63 -20.25 -3.66
C ALA A 572 3.67 -19.63 -2.62
N MET A 573 4.01 -18.45 -2.10
CA MET A 573 3.14 -17.68 -1.20
C MET A 573 1.87 -17.21 -1.93
N ARG A 574 2.00 -16.59 -3.11
CA ARG A 574 0.88 -16.19 -3.98
C ARG A 574 -0.08 -17.35 -4.22
N LYS A 575 0.45 -18.52 -4.60
CA LYS A 575 -0.32 -19.73 -4.92
C LYS A 575 -0.74 -20.53 -3.68
N THR A 576 -1.16 -19.85 -2.62
CA THR A 576 -1.82 -20.47 -1.47
C THR A 576 -3.33 -20.43 -1.70
N GLU A 577 -4.04 -21.46 -1.27
CA GLU A 577 -5.51 -21.48 -1.36
C GLU A 577 -6.12 -20.38 -0.49
N PRO A 578 -7.20 -19.72 -0.94
CA PRO A 578 -7.93 -18.75 -0.13
C PRO A 578 -8.35 -19.36 1.22
N GLY A 579 -8.14 -18.63 2.31
CA GLY A 579 -8.48 -19.09 3.67
C GLY A 579 -7.38 -19.93 4.35
N ASP A 580 -6.35 -20.42 3.64
CA ASP A 580 -5.19 -21.08 4.27
C ASP A 580 -4.19 -20.06 4.82
N ALA A 581 -4.60 -19.32 5.83
CA ALA A 581 -3.78 -18.29 6.46
C ALA A 581 -2.48 -18.86 7.08
N LEU A 582 -2.53 -20.07 7.68
CA LEU A 582 -1.36 -20.73 8.24
C LEU A 582 -0.35 -21.12 7.15
N GLY A 583 -0.82 -21.69 6.05
CA GLY A 583 0.02 -22.04 4.90
C GLY A 583 0.65 -20.80 4.26
N TYR A 584 -0.12 -19.69 4.14
CA TYR A 584 0.39 -18.41 3.65
C TYR A 584 1.48 -17.86 4.57
N CYS A 585 1.23 -17.77 5.89
CA CYS A 585 2.20 -17.28 6.86
C CYS A 585 3.47 -18.16 6.94
N THR A 586 3.33 -19.48 6.80
CA THR A 586 4.48 -20.40 6.73
C THR A 586 5.39 -20.06 5.55
N LYS A 587 4.81 -19.82 4.38
CA LYS A 587 5.55 -19.43 3.17
C LYS A 587 6.10 -18.00 3.28
N TRP A 588 5.36 -17.09 3.93
CA TRP A 588 5.82 -15.74 4.20
C TRP A 588 7.08 -15.72 5.09
N VAL A 589 7.12 -16.53 6.15
CA VAL A 589 8.34 -16.67 6.99
C VAL A 589 9.51 -17.18 6.17
N ALA A 590 9.32 -18.20 5.33
CA ALA A 590 10.39 -18.71 4.46
C ALA A 590 10.88 -17.66 3.45
N PHE A 591 9.94 -16.87 2.90
CA PHE A 591 10.27 -15.73 2.04
C PHE A 591 11.11 -14.68 2.79
N GLN A 592 10.73 -14.30 4.03
CA GLN A 592 11.48 -13.34 4.84
C GLN A 592 12.90 -13.82 5.14
N GLN A 593 13.08 -15.11 5.43
CA GLN A 593 14.41 -15.70 5.67
C GLN A 593 15.30 -15.57 4.42
N ARG A 594 14.79 -15.92 3.24
CA ARG A 594 15.54 -15.79 1.98
C ARG A 594 15.80 -14.33 1.61
N TRP A 595 14.82 -13.47 1.80
CA TRP A 595 14.96 -12.04 1.51
C TRP A 595 16.06 -11.41 2.35
N ALA A 596 16.10 -11.71 3.66
CA ALA A 596 17.15 -11.21 4.54
C ALA A 596 18.54 -11.78 4.19
N GLU A 597 18.63 -13.02 3.68
CA GLU A 597 19.87 -13.62 3.21
C GLU A 597 20.41 -12.94 1.95
N VAL A 598 19.55 -12.72 0.92
CA VAL A 598 20.00 -12.11 -0.35
C VAL A 598 20.06 -10.59 -0.29
N LEU A 599 19.35 -10.00 0.66
CA LEU A 599 19.41 -8.60 1.07
C LEU A 599 19.31 -7.62 -0.11
N PRO A 600 18.17 -7.54 -0.81
CA PRO A 600 17.98 -6.55 -1.89
C PRO A 600 17.96 -5.10 -1.38
N ALA A 601 17.72 -4.93 -0.08
CA ALA A 601 17.76 -3.66 0.63
C ALA A 601 18.15 -3.89 2.10
N VAL A 602 18.75 -2.91 2.74
CA VAL A 602 18.92 -2.90 4.21
C VAL A 602 17.62 -2.39 4.82
N PRO A 603 16.84 -3.22 5.52
CA PRO A 603 15.66 -2.75 6.23
C PRO A 603 16.09 -1.95 7.45
N VAL A 604 15.41 -0.85 7.74
CA VAL A 604 15.80 0.06 8.83
C VAL A 604 14.81 -0.04 9.98
N TYR A 605 13.63 0.57 9.85
CA TYR A 605 12.62 0.57 10.91
C TYR A 605 11.20 0.54 10.35
N SER A 606 10.28 0.09 11.20
CA SER A 606 8.85 0.30 11.04
C SER A 606 8.33 1.04 12.27
N GLY A 607 7.55 2.10 12.03
CA GLY A 607 7.08 3.00 13.08
C GLY A 607 5.65 2.70 13.53
N VAL A 608 5.22 3.50 14.48
CA VAL A 608 3.82 3.62 14.91
C VAL A 608 3.33 4.98 14.44
N TYR A 609 2.19 5.02 13.78
CA TYR A 609 1.50 6.27 13.48
C TYR A 609 0.68 6.70 14.68
N PHE A 610 0.64 8.00 14.89
CA PHE A 610 -0.19 8.64 15.88
C PHE A 610 -1.17 9.58 15.18
N ASP A 611 -2.43 9.48 15.57
CA ASP A 611 -3.44 10.47 15.26
C ASP A 611 -3.77 11.22 16.55
N PHE A 612 -3.74 12.55 16.49
CA PHE A 612 -4.13 13.43 17.58
C PHE A 612 -5.38 14.20 17.20
N PHE A 613 -6.38 14.23 18.05
CA PHE A 613 -7.68 14.80 17.68
C PHE A 613 -8.42 15.41 18.88
N THR A 614 -9.36 16.29 18.60
CA THR A 614 -10.24 16.85 19.62
C THR A 614 -10.99 15.75 20.37
N SER A 615 -11.06 15.84 21.70
CA SER A 615 -11.82 14.89 22.54
C SER A 615 -13.33 14.89 22.24
N LYS A 616 -13.82 15.83 21.42
CA LYS A 616 -15.19 15.82 20.88
C LYS A 616 -15.42 14.71 19.87
N LEU A 617 -14.38 14.27 19.15
CA LEU A 617 -14.48 13.16 18.22
C LEU A 617 -14.63 11.85 18.99
N GLN A 618 -15.73 11.16 18.76
CA GLN A 618 -16.06 9.89 19.41
C GLN A 618 -16.17 8.77 18.38
N ASN A 619 -16.00 7.53 18.82
CA ASN A 619 -16.06 6.33 17.98
C ASN A 619 -15.12 6.34 16.78
N TYR A 620 -13.96 7.01 16.92
CA TYR A 620 -12.92 7.04 15.90
C TYR A 620 -12.04 5.79 16.01
N ALA A 621 -12.40 4.74 15.26
CA ALA A 621 -11.73 3.43 15.30
C ALA A 621 -10.76 3.30 14.11
N ILE A 622 -9.51 3.73 14.32
CA ILE A 622 -8.44 3.65 13.33
C ILE A 622 -7.53 2.45 13.59
N GLY A 623 -6.86 1.96 12.55
CA GLY A 623 -5.92 0.84 12.66
C GLY A 623 -4.99 0.73 11.47
N ALA A 624 -4.13 -0.29 11.47
CA ALA A 624 -3.14 -0.51 10.40
C ALA A 624 -3.78 -0.64 9.00
N ASN A 625 -5.00 -1.18 8.94
CA ASN A 625 -5.76 -1.44 7.72
C ASN A 625 -7.07 -0.62 7.64
N ILE A 626 -7.24 0.36 8.50
CA ILE A 626 -8.39 1.28 8.53
C ILE A 626 -7.84 2.69 8.55
N SER A 627 -8.02 3.43 7.44
CA SER A 627 -7.59 4.82 7.36
C SER A 627 -8.55 5.75 8.12
N TRP A 628 -8.12 7.00 8.35
CA TRP A 628 -8.99 8.03 8.93
C TRP A 628 -10.26 8.24 8.08
N ALA A 629 -10.15 8.18 6.76
CA ALA A 629 -11.27 8.35 5.83
C ALA A 629 -12.33 7.24 5.95
N GLN A 630 -11.92 6.04 6.36
CA GLN A 630 -12.85 4.94 6.68
C GLN A 630 -13.39 5.08 8.12
N ALA A 631 -12.51 5.41 9.07
CA ALA A 631 -12.88 5.53 10.49
C ALA A 631 -13.87 6.67 10.74
N ILE A 632 -13.75 7.79 10.01
CA ILE A 632 -14.59 8.98 10.17
C ILE A 632 -16.06 8.70 9.81
N VAL A 633 -16.35 7.71 8.97
CA VAL A 633 -17.73 7.33 8.61
C VAL A 633 -18.53 6.85 9.83
N GLY A 634 -17.85 6.16 10.76
CA GLY A 634 -18.46 5.68 12.00
C GLY A 634 -18.30 6.63 13.19
N ALA A 635 -17.50 7.69 13.04
CA ALA A 635 -17.26 8.65 14.09
C ALA A 635 -18.35 9.71 14.16
N TYR A 636 -18.48 10.34 15.33
CA TYR A 636 -19.40 11.44 15.55
C TYR A 636 -18.80 12.50 16.50
N LEU A 637 -19.36 13.69 16.49
CA LEU A 637 -18.93 14.77 17.36
C LEU A 637 -19.90 14.92 18.54
N LYS A 638 -19.35 14.79 19.74
CA LYS A 638 -20.10 15.03 20.98
C LYS A 638 -20.40 16.53 21.10
N GLU A 639 -21.64 16.87 21.37
CA GLU A 639 -22.02 18.23 21.75
C GLU A 639 -21.43 18.61 23.12
N ASN A 640 -21.16 19.90 23.32
CA ASN A 640 -20.60 20.42 24.60
C ASN A 640 -21.60 20.33 25.74
#